data_6e5937941d73f4750006609eef191aa6
#
_entry.id   6e5937941d73f4750006609eef191aa6
#
_cell.length_a   1.000
_cell.length_b   1.000
_cell.length_c   1.000
_cell.angle_alpha   90.00
_cell.angle_beta   90.00
_cell.angle_gamma   90.00
#
_symmetry.space_group_name_H-M   'P 1'
#
loop_
_entity.id
_entity.type
_entity.pdbx_description
1 polymer ?
#
loop_
_entity_poly.entity_id
_entity_poly.type
_entity_poly.pdbx_seq_one_letter_code
_entity_poly.pdbx_strand_id
1 'polypeptide(L)'
;MLPLKALLRLYRSHPWLLLMSLAGLTLGVTLVVAIELLNHSARTNFVAARSQLAGEANYRLAPQGGLDEQVYVRLVRSQPNLDAMPELHAWLKDEQGRSFQLLGMDLFNPGPLRRLFGDAPDSQPDVSLNRADSVWLAAPEARRLGWQPGQSRTFVLGDEGQRPLTLTLAGTFEPGAVPMERLLVTDIGLAQPLLGKEGRLDRIIFKLSEQEANTLQRALQAALQSYAPHQPLWLEPISPALDASQLGDALALNLTALSLLAMAVGLFLVFNAQRFVQSVRRPLLAQLIILGMPPRRVLRWLTLEILILATLGTLLGLLLGSLLALALMGQLTQALADLYGPNPIDLLRLSPTSLGKALVIGLLGMLAANLPGWWQLLRQSPLALREGNSRPPAHPWQRRGLAIAILLLCALCLWRPETGLGGALFVAGGWLLAMALLLPDALRSLLGRLRARGPLTARLGVAETLYHLDRTAIAVMALQLAIAAAIGIGVMVSSFRSSVEIWLGQRLAADLYVTAPKGVAGSRGALGEQTLNTILASPDVRAASRRSVHPARWQGQPIEWAQMDFIPELKAAYPLLAGRWPAAPDEVLASEPLTVRLGVRVGQRLEVSGEQGPRTLTVTGVYQDYGSDKGQILHAFEGGKVQSLALFSPDPERLGDRLRSQFGEQVNLLPAPAIHAAALRVFDQTFVVTELLKLLILGIAFVGIGSAFMVLGLARRGELQILQSLGLSPRHCRRLLVWQGAGLGLLTALLALPVGYGLAWVLIEVVNPRAFGWRLAFEAAPLHAVTALLLAPVCGALASWYAARRVV
;
A
#
# COMPACT_ATOMS: atom_id res chain seq x y z
N MET A 1 -48.90 13.10 13.14
CA MET A 1 -49.01 12.19 11.98
C MET A 1 -49.06 12.91 10.63
N LEU A 2 -49.59 14.14 10.53
CA LEU A 2 -49.63 14.94 9.28
C LEU A 2 -48.32 15.12 8.55
N PRO A 3 -47.17 15.46 9.21
CA PRO A 3 -45.91 15.65 8.49
C PRO A 3 -45.33 14.35 7.92
N LEU A 4 -45.48 13.24 8.61
CA LEU A 4 -45.08 11.93 8.10
C LEU A 4 -45.87 11.54 6.85
N LYS A 5 -47.20 11.75 6.86
CA LYS A 5 -48.07 11.51 5.69
C LYS A 5 -47.70 12.42 4.51
N ALA A 6 -47.36 13.68 4.78
CA ALA A 6 -46.93 14.62 3.75
C ALA A 6 -45.57 14.24 3.13
N LEU A 7 -44.58 13.81 3.94
CA LEU A 7 -43.29 13.32 3.46
C LEU A 7 -43.44 12.00 2.67
N LEU A 8 -44.21 11.04 3.17
CA LEU A 8 -44.51 9.80 2.47
C LEU A 8 -45.20 10.05 1.13
N ARG A 9 -46.14 11.00 1.10
CA ARG A 9 -46.85 11.38 -0.13
C ARG A 9 -45.88 12.03 -1.14
N LEU A 10 -44.95 12.84 -0.67
CA LEU A 10 -43.87 13.41 -1.50
C LEU A 10 -43.00 12.32 -2.11
N TYR A 11 -42.58 11.33 -1.34
CA TYR A 11 -41.80 10.22 -1.86
C TYR A 11 -42.60 9.33 -2.83
N ARG A 12 -43.89 9.15 -2.58
CA ARG A 12 -44.75 8.39 -3.48
C ARG A 12 -44.99 9.12 -4.82
N SER A 13 -45.05 10.45 -4.80
CA SER A 13 -45.15 11.26 -6.02
C SER A 13 -43.80 11.45 -6.73
N HIS A 14 -42.70 11.37 -6.00
CA HIS A 14 -41.36 11.56 -6.50
C HIS A 14 -40.39 10.47 -5.98
N PRO A 15 -40.56 9.19 -6.37
CA PRO A 15 -39.79 8.07 -5.82
C PRO A 15 -38.27 8.18 -6.08
N TRP A 16 -37.90 8.88 -7.12
CA TRP A 16 -36.53 9.13 -7.47
C TRP A 16 -35.79 10.01 -6.44
N LEU A 17 -36.49 10.84 -5.62
CA LEU A 17 -35.86 11.58 -4.51
C LEU A 17 -35.28 10.64 -3.45
N LEU A 18 -36.06 9.63 -3.08
CA LEU A 18 -35.65 8.60 -2.15
C LEU A 18 -34.49 7.79 -2.73
N LEU A 19 -34.61 7.43 -4.01
CA LEU A 19 -33.58 6.66 -4.71
C LEU A 19 -32.26 7.44 -4.80
N MET A 20 -32.28 8.74 -5.12
CA MET A 20 -31.08 9.57 -5.17
C MET A 20 -30.44 9.76 -3.78
N SER A 21 -31.25 9.96 -2.75
CA SER A 21 -30.75 10.08 -1.37
C SER A 21 -30.07 8.80 -0.91
N LEU A 22 -30.73 7.65 -1.12
CA LEU A 22 -30.18 6.34 -0.79
C LEU A 22 -28.96 6.01 -1.66
N ALA A 23 -29.05 6.18 -2.97
CA ALA A 23 -27.94 5.88 -3.89
C ALA A 23 -26.68 6.69 -3.55
N GLY A 24 -26.84 8.00 -3.30
CA GLY A 24 -25.71 8.85 -2.93
C GLY A 24 -25.01 8.38 -1.65
N LEU A 25 -25.78 8.04 -0.62
CA LEU A 25 -25.23 7.52 0.64
C LEU A 25 -24.66 6.10 0.47
N THR A 26 -25.44 5.22 -0.17
CA THR A 26 -25.02 3.83 -0.40
C THR A 26 -23.71 3.76 -1.17
N LEU A 27 -23.59 4.47 -2.30
CA LEU A 27 -22.37 4.49 -3.10
C LEU A 27 -21.19 5.10 -2.35
N GLY A 28 -21.42 6.18 -1.59
CA GLY A 28 -20.38 6.78 -0.76
C GLY A 28 -19.84 5.81 0.31
N VAL A 29 -20.74 5.11 1.00
CA VAL A 29 -20.36 4.11 2.01
C VAL A 29 -19.76 2.86 1.36
N THR A 30 -20.32 2.39 0.23
CA THR A 30 -19.78 1.26 -0.55
C THR A 30 -18.29 1.45 -0.87
N LEU A 31 -17.94 2.64 -1.36
CA LEU A 31 -16.57 2.97 -1.72
C LEU A 31 -15.63 2.91 -0.51
N VAL A 32 -16.02 3.56 0.59
CA VAL A 32 -15.22 3.58 1.81
C VAL A 32 -15.05 2.18 2.40
N VAL A 33 -16.14 1.41 2.45
CA VAL A 33 -16.13 0.03 3.00
C VAL A 33 -15.30 -0.90 2.13
N ALA A 34 -15.46 -0.85 0.81
CA ALA A 34 -14.68 -1.69 -0.10
C ALA A 34 -13.17 -1.46 0.05
N ILE A 35 -12.75 -0.19 0.09
CA ILE A 35 -11.34 0.17 0.25
C ILE A 35 -10.81 -0.20 1.64
N GLU A 36 -11.58 0.05 2.70
CA GLU A 36 -11.19 -0.31 4.07
C GLU A 36 -11.03 -1.82 4.23
N LEU A 37 -11.95 -2.61 3.67
CA LEU A 37 -11.86 -4.07 3.69
C LEU A 37 -10.69 -4.61 2.89
N LEU A 38 -10.45 -4.07 1.69
CA LEU A 38 -9.29 -4.44 0.88
C LEU A 38 -7.97 -4.08 1.57
N ASN A 39 -7.89 -2.89 2.18
CA ASN A 39 -6.72 -2.46 2.93
C ASN A 39 -6.48 -3.33 4.17
N HIS A 40 -7.53 -3.62 4.93
CA HIS A 40 -7.45 -4.51 6.09
C HIS A 40 -7.01 -5.92 5.69
N SER A 41 -7.65 -6.49 4.66
CA SER A 41 -7.29 -7.81 4.14
C SER A 41 -5.87 -7.85 3.56
N ALA A 42 -5.46 -6.82 2.81
CA ALA A 42 -4.09 -6.73 2.33
C ALA A 42 -3.09 -6.78 3.50
N ARG A 43 -3.29 -5.94 4.52
CA ARG A 43 -2.42 -5.90 5.71
C ARG A 43 -2.40 -7.22 6.47
N THR A 44 -3.57 -7.82 6.73
CA THR A 44 -3.66 -9.09 7.48
C THR A 44 -3.02 -10.24 6.70
N ASN A 45 -3.22 -10.29 5.37
CA ASN A 45 -2.62 -11.31 4.53
C ASN A 45 -1.11 -11.12 4.39
N PHE A 46 -0.59 -9.89 4.30
CA PHE A 46 0.84 -9.63 4.36
C PHE A 46 1.45 -10.06 5.70
N VAL A 47 0.79 -9.75 6.82
CA VAL A 47 1.23 -10.18 8.14
C VAL A 47 1.15 -11.69 8.27
N ALA A 48 0.07 -12.32 7.78
CA ALA A 48 -0.09 -13.77 7.80
C ALA A 48 0.95 -14.48 6.93
N ALA A 49 1.18 -14.01 5.70
CA ALA A 49 2.22 -14.54 4.82
C ALA A 49 3.62 -14.40 5.44
N ARG A 50 3.88 -13.27 6.11
CA ARG A 50 5.11 -13.03 6.87
C ARG A 50 5.26 -14.01 8.04
N SER A 51 4.20 -14.22 8.83
CA SER A 51 4.23 -15.13 9.97
C SER A 51 4.37 -16.60 9.55
N GLN A 52 3.86 -16.97 8.37
CA GLN A 52 4.03 -18.30 7.81
C GLN A 52 5.47 -18.57 7.38
N LEU A 53 6.16 -17.58 6.79
CA LEU A 53 7.56 -17.73 6.36
C LEU A 53 8.56 -17.69 7.51
N ALA A 54 8.28 -16.94 8.58
CA ALA A 54 9.17 -16.73 9.73
C ALA A 54 8.74 -17.51 10.98
N GLY A 55 7.65 -18.30 10.90
CA GLY A 55 6.94 -18.76 12.08
C GLY A 55 6.26 -17.57 12.79
N GLU A 56 5.97 -17.71 14.07
CA GLU A 56 5.47 -16.59 14.89
C GLU A 56 6.60 -15.69 15.41
N ALA A 57 7.87 -16.04 15.10
CA ALA A 57 9.04 -15.27 15.48
C ALA A 57 9.06 -13.91 14.76
N ASN A 58 9.23 -12.84 15.50
CA ASN A 58 9.30 -11.49 14.97
C ASN A 58 10.60 -10.75 15.33
N TYR A 59 11.41 -11.32 16.21
CA TYR A 59 12.73 -10.80 16.57
C TYR A 59 13.76 -11.93 16.62
N ARG A 60 15.01 -11.59 16.35
CA ARG A 60 16.15 -12.50 16.47
C ARG A 60 17.35 -11.83 17.15
N LEU A 61 18.13 -12.65 17.82
CA LEU A 61 19.44 -12.32 18.34
C LEU A 61 20.45 -13.21 17.64
N ALA A 62 21.25 -12.67 16.72
CA ALA A 62 22.13 -13.45 15.85
C ALA A 62 23.44 -12.69 15.62
N PRO A 63 24.39 -12.69 16.60
CA PRO A 63 25.71 -12.10 16.38
C PRO A 63 26.57 -13.00 15.50
N GLN A 64 27.53 -12.40 14.82
CA GLN A 64 28.54 -13.16 14.08
C GLN A 64 29.40 -14.02 15.02
N GLY A 65 29.67 -15.24 14.58
CA GLY A 65 30.41 -16.20 15.38
C GLY A 65 29.61 -17.00 16.38
N GLY A 66 28.28 -16.77 16.39
CA GLY A 66 27.36 -17.49 17.28
C GLY A 66 27.29 -16.90 18.68
N LEU A 67 26.41 -17.46 19.47
CA LEU A 67 26.15 -17.11 20.87
C LEU A 67 26.61 -18.25 21.78
N ASP A 68 27.12 -17.89 22.94
CA ASP A 68 27.24 -18.87 24.04
C ASP A 68 25.82 -19.29 24.51
N GLU A 69 25.58 -20.58 24.64
CA GLU A 69 24.28 -21.11 25.08
C GLU A 69 23.85 -20.58 26.44
N GLN A 70 24.82 -20.22 27.30
CA GLN A 70 24.56 -19.61 28.60
C GLN A 70 23.76 -18.30 28.52
N VAL A 71 23.85 -17.60 27.38
CA VAL A 71 23.03 -16.41 27.15
C VAL A 71 21.54 -16.78 27.09
N TYR A 72 21.19 -17.84 26.34
CA TYR A 72 19.83 -18.35 26.28
C TYR A 72 19.34 -18.84 27.64
N VAL A 73 20.13 -19.66 28.32
CA VAL A 73 19.76 -20.21 29.63
C VAL A 73 19.46 -19.11 30.66
N ARG A 74 20.29 -18.05 30.68
CA ARG A 74 20.06 -16.91 31.58
C ARG A 74 18.85 -16.07 31.20
N LEU A 75 18.64 -15.84 29.91
CA LEU A 75 17.46 -15.10 29.42
C LEU A 75 16.17 -15.81 29.86
N VAL A 76 16.06 -17.10 29.62
CA VAL A 76 14.88 -17.88 30.00
C VAL A 76 14.71 -17.96 31.51
N ARG A 77 15.79 -18.07 32.27
CA ARG A 77 15.73 -18.06 33.76
C ARG A 77 15.31 -16.68 34.31
N SER A 78 15.76 -15.59 33.69
CA SER A 78 15.38 -14.23 34.14
C SER A 78 13.96 -13.84 33.75
N GLN A 79 13.44 -14.42 32.67
CA GLN A 79 12.11 -14.16 32.16
C GLN A 79 11.42 -15.49 31.73
N PRO A 80 10.80 -16.23 32.68
CA PRO A 80 10.24 -17.56 32.40
C PRO A 80 9.11 -17.57 31.34
N ASN A 81 8.46 -16.43 31.11
CA ASN A 81 7.39 -16.28 30.14
C ASN A 81 7.88 -15.80 28.77
N LEU A 82 9.19 -15.74 28.57
CA LEU A 82 9.79 -15.32 27.31
C LEU A 82 9.63 -16.41 26.26
N ASP A 83 8.89 -16.09 25.19
CA ASP A 83 8.72 -16.99 24.05
C ASP A 83 9.96 -16.89 23.14
N ALA A 84 10.98 -17.67 23.49
CA ALA A 84 12.30 -17.67 22.88
C ALA A 84 12.71 -19.09 22.50
N MET A 85 13.38 -19.24 21.36
CA MET A 85 13.88 -20.52 20.88
C MET A 85 15.31 -20.41 20.37
N PRO A 86 16.23 -21.27 20.83
CA PRO A 86 17.58 -21.34 20.31
C PRO A 86 17.64 -22.11 19.00
N GLU A 87 18.48 -21.69 18.07
CA GLU A 87 18.65 -22.35 16.77
C GLU A 87 20.12 -22.56 16.41
N LEU A 88 20.37 -23.72 15.81
CA LEU A 88 21.60 -24.06 15.10
C LEU A 88 21.28 -24.40 13.66
N HIS A 89 22.09 -23.89 12.75
CA HIS A 89 21.93 -24.13 11.31
C HIS A 89 23.19 -24.76 10.71
N ALA A 90 22.97 -25.72 9.81
CA ALA A 90 24.02 -26.22 8.94
C ALA A 90 23.47 -26.57 7.57
N TRP A 91 24.34 -26.52 6.58
CA TRP A 91 24.02 -27.00 5.24
C TRP A 91 24.73 -28.33 5.02
N LEU A 92 23.95 -29.32 4.60
CA LEU A 92 24.41 -30.67 4.33
C LEU A 92 24.20 -30.96 2.85
N LYS A 93 25.09 -31.76 2.26
CA LYS A 93 24.93 -32.28 0.91
C LYS A 93 24.75 -33.79 0.99
N ASP A 94 23.79 -34.34 0.25
CA ASP A 94 23.65 -35.78 0.11
C ASP A 94 24.62 -36.35 -0.96
N GLU A 95 24.64 -37.68 -1.15
CA GLU A 95 25.49 -38.36 -2.13
C GLU A 95 25.20 -37.93 -3.58
N GLN A 96 24.03 -37.34 -3.85
CA GLN A 96 23.64 -36.81 -5.16
C GLN A 96 23.96 -35.32 -5.31
N GLY A 97 24.63 -34.71 -4.32
CA GLY A 97 24.98 -33.28 -4.32
C GLY A 97 23.82 -32.34 -3.99
N ARG A 98 22.65 -32.85 -3.59
CA ARG A 98 21.50 -32.01 -3.20
C ARG A 98 21.73 -31.38 -1.84
N SER A 99 21.45 -30.09 -1.71
CA SER A 99 21.61 -29.36 -0.45
C SER A 99 20.40 -29.54 0.46
N PHE A 100 20.64 -29.88 1.71
CA PHE A 100 19.68 -29.97 2.80
C PHE A 100 20.05 -28.98 3.88
N GLN A 101 19.08 -28.34 4.48
CA GLN A 101 19.27 -27.52 5.66
C GLN A 101 19.01 -28.36 6.91
N LEU A 102 19.98 -28.46 7.80
CA LEU A 102 19.79 -29.02 9.15
C LEU A 102 19.48 -27.89 10.11
N LEU A 103 18.33 -27.99 10.77
CA LEU A 103 17.89 -27.08 11.82
C LEU A 103 17.89 -27.81 13.17
N GLY A 104 18.81 -27.43 14.04
CA GLY A 104 18.79 -27.82 15.45
C GLY A 104 17.95 -26.83 16.23
N MET A 105 16.92 -27.31 16.92
CA MET A 105 16.00 -26.49 17.71
C MET A 105 15.56 -27.27 18.96
N ASP A 106 14.98 -26.58 19.94
CA ASP A 106 14.38 -27.23 21.09
C ASP A 106 13.05 -27.87 20.67
N LEU A 107 13.06 -29.18 20.47
CA LEU A 107 11.85 -29.95 20.06
C LEU A 107 10.83 -30.08 21.18
N PHE A 108 11.24 -29.94 22.45
CA PHE A 108 10.33 -30.03 23.61
C PHE A 108 9.57 -28.71 23.81
N ASN A 109 10.18 -27.59 23.43
CA ASN A 109 9.56 -26.28 23.48
C ASN A 109 9.76 -25.56 22.14
N PRO A 110 8.97 -25.93 21.11
CA PRO A 110 9.12 -25.36 19.76
C PRO A 110 8.76 -23.84 19.69
N GLY A 111 8.29 -23.25 20.81
CA GLY A 111 8.10 -21.82 20.96
C GLY A 111 7.48 -21.12 19.73
N PRO A 112 8.17 -20.11 19.18
CA PRO A 112 7.69 -19.34 18.04
C PRO A 112 7.50 -20.14 16.74
N LEU A 113 8.07 -21.37 16.62
CA LEU A 113 7.96 -22.20 15.42
C LEU A 113 6.90 -23.30 15.54
N ARG A 114 6.12 -23.33 16.60
CA ARG A 114 5.10 -24.38 16.86
C ARG A 114 4.17 -24.61 15.66
N ARG A 115 3.75 -23.57 14.97
CA ARG A 115 2.87 -23.68 13.79
C ARG A 115 3.52 -24.28 12.55
N LEU A 116 4.83 -24.39 12.50
CA LEU A 116 5.51 -25.05 11.38
C LEU A 116 5.25 -26.56 11.37
N PHE A 117 4.94 -27.13 12.53
CA PHE A 117 4.72 -28.58 12.71
C PHE A 117 3.24 -28.99 12.70
N GLY A 118 2.32 -28.08 12.26
CA GLY A 118 0.89 -28.33 12.20
C GLY A 118 0.16 -28.14 13.54
N ASP A 119 -1.16 -27.90 13.46
CA ASP A 119 -2.02 -27.67 14.65
C ASP A 119 -2.50 -28.95 15.34
N ALA A 120 -2.09 -30.16 14.88
CA ALA A 120 -2.53 -31.40 15.48
C ALA A 120 -1.76 -31.68 16.80
N PRO A 121 -2.45 -31.80 17.93
CA PRO A 121 -1.80 -32.10 19.19
C PRO A 121 -1.06 -33.44 19.25
N ASP A 122 -1.36 -34.36 18.34
CA ASP A 122 -0.72 -35.67 18.20
C ASP A 122 0.46 -35.71 17.24
N SER A 123 0.78 -34.61 16.56
CA SER A 123 1.91 -34.52 15.63
C SER A 123 3.21 -34.06 16.27
N GLN A 124 3.34 -34.09 17.60
CA GLN A 124 4.67 -34.10 18.19
C GLN A 124 5.40 -35.33 17.63
N PRO A 125 6.56 -35.16 16.97
CA PRO A 125 7.35 -36.28 16.56
C PRO A 125 7.55 -37.18 17.81
N ASP A 126 7.27 -38.46 17.65
CA ASP A 126 7.56 -39.42 18.72
C ASP A 126 9.07 -39.37 18.94
N VAL A 127 9.47 -38.58 19.96
CA VAL A 127 10.86 -38.18 20.16
C VAL A 127 11.59 -39.32 20.82
N SER A 128 11.88 -40.35 20.03
CA SER A 128 12.86 -41.32 20.46
C SER A 128 14.26 -40.71 20.35
N LEU A 129 14.65 -39.94 21.33
CA LEU A 129 16.00 -39.37 21.47
C LEU A 129 17.08 -40.40 21.73
N ASN A 130 16.80 -41.69 21.48
CA ASN A 130 17.70 -42.77 21.78
C ASN A 130 18.96 -42.85 20.87
N ARG A 131 19.03 -41.97 19.83
CA ARG A 131 20.18 -41.96 18.91
C ARG A 131 20.64 -40.55 18.63
N ALA A 132 21.94 -40.35 18.75
CA ALA A 132 22.58 -39.03 18.55
C ALA A 132 22.51 -38.51 17.10
N ASP A 133 22.13 -39.37 16.13
CA ASP A 133 22.04 -39.10 14.69
C ASP A 133 20.60 -38.92 14.19
N SER A 134 19.64 -38.74 15.09
CA SER A 134 18.19 -38.68 14.75
C SER A 134 17.80 -37.35 14.12
N VAL A 135 17.08 -37.43 13.00
CA VAL A 135 16.51 -36.28 12.29
C VAL A 135 15.05 -36.53 11.92
N TRP A 136 14.29 -35.48 11.77
CA TRP A 136 12.91 -35.45 11.29
C TRP A 136 12.82 -34.70 9.97
N LEU A 137 11.91 -35.14 9.09
CA LEU A 137 11.68 -34.61 7.76
C LEU A 137 10.19 -34.46 7.49
N ALA A 138 9.79 -33.46 6.70
CA ALA A 138 8.40 -33.31 6.28
C ALA A 138 7.92 -34.56 5.51
N ALA A 139 6.72 -35.08 5.84
CA ALA A 139 6.20 -36.33 5.28
C ALA A 139 6.10 -36.36 3.73
N PRO A 140 5.69 -35.27 3.04
CA PRO A 140 5.71 -35.22 1.58
C PRO A 140 7.12 -35.35 1.00
N GLU A 141 8.12 -34.74 1.66
CA GLU A 141 9.51 -34.76 1.21
C GLU A 141 10.14 -36.13 1.47
N ALA A 142 9.87 -36.76 2.61
CA ALA A 142 10.30 -38.14 2.90
C ALA A 142 9.78 -39.11 1.85
N ARG A 143 8.51 -39.00 1.44
CA ARG A 143 7.90 -39.79 0.36
C ARG A 143 8.58 -39.51 -0.99
N ARG A 144 8.85 -38.25 -1.32
CA ARG A 144 9.54 -37.87 -2.57
C ARG A 144 10.95 -38.44 -2.66
N LEU A 145 11.65 -38.48 -1.53
CA LEU A 145 13.00 -39.00 -1.44
C LEU A 145 13.08 -40.52 -1.25
N GLY A 146 11.95 -41.19 -1.00
CA GLY A 146 11.91 -42.61 -0.65
C GLY A 146 12.69 -42.93 0.63
N TRP A 147 12.72 -41.99 1.60
CA TRP A 147 13.41 -42.13 2.87
C TRP A 147 12.41 -42.51 3.96
N GLN A 148 12.54 -43.74 4.49
CA GLN A 148 11.61 -44.27 5.49
C GLN A 148 12.17 -44.12 6.91
N PRO A 149 11.31 -43.95 7.92
CA PRO A 149 11.72 -43.96 9.32
C PRO A 149 12.56 -45.20 9.66
N GLY A 150 13.63 -44.98 10.40
CA GLY A 150 14.62 -46.04 10.74
C GLY A 150 15.74 -46.22 9.73
N GLN A 151 15.67 -45.65 8.53
CA GLN A 151 16.76 -45.72 7.56
C GLN A 151 17.79 -44.63 7.82
N SER A 152 19.06 -44.94 7.56
CA SER A 152 20.17 -43.98 7.64
C SER A 152 20.65 -43.59 6.27
N ARG A 153 21.06 -42.29 6.13
CA ARG A 153 21.67 -41.75 4.92
C ARG A 153 22.92 -40.97 5.28
N THR A 154 23.90 -40.96 4.40
CA THR A 154 25.15 -40.24 4.58
C THR A 154 25.03 -38.87 3.93
N PHE A 155 25.42 -37.84 4.65
CA PHE A 155 25.50 -36.46 4.21
C PHE A 155 26.93 -35.93 4.44
N VAL A 156 27.27 -34.89 3.72
CA VAL A 156 28.57 -34.20 3.89
C VAL A 156 28.31 -32.81 4.47
N LEU A 157 28.98 -32.50 5.56
CA LEU A 157 28.89 -31.20 6.22
C LEU A 157 29.86 -30.21 5.60
N GLY A 158 29.34 -29.06 5.09
CA GLY A 158 30.10 -27.90 4.63
C GLY A 158 30.85 -28.09 3.31
N ASP A 159 31.45 -27.01 2.84
CA ASP A 159 32.24 -26.99 1.61
C ASP A 159 33.74 -27.27 1.84
N GLU A 160 34.28 -26.96 3.03
CA GLU A 160 35.75 -26.98 3.31
C GLU A 160 36.27 -28.21 4.02
N GLY A 161 35.44 -28.98 4.68
CA GLY A 161 35.81 -30.21 5.31
C GLY A 161 34.79 -31.28 5.03
N GLN A 162 35.09 -32.20 4.11
CA GLN A 162 34.22 -33.33 3.76
C GLN A 162 34.04 -34.26 4.95
N ARG A 163 33.40 -33.79 6.05
CA ARG A 163 33.07 -34.65 7.18
C ARG A 163 31.79 -35.42 6.85
N PRO A 164 31.84 -36.74 6.63
CA PRO A 164 30.65 -37.52 6.41
C PRO A 164 29.84 -37.57 7.72
N LEU A 165 28.56 -37.33 7.65
CA LEU A 165 27.58 -37.36 8.70
C LEU A 165 26.52 -38.39 8.32
N THR A 166 26.39 -39.44 9.08
CA THR A 166 25.29 -40.41 8.87
C THR A 166 24.11 -39.97 9.73
N LEU A 167 22.98 -39.71 9.11
CA LEU A 167 21.75 -39.27 9.75
C LEU A 167 20.67 -40.34 9.58
N THR A 168 19.94 -40.59 10.64
CA THR A 168 18.84 -41.57 10.67
C THR A 168 17.51 -40.85 10.77
N LEU A 169 16.60 -41.16 9.86
CA LEU A 169 15.24 -40.62 9.90
C LEU A 169 14.49 -41.22 11.09
N ALA A 170 14.31 -40.45 12.15
CA ALA A 170 13.57 -40.88 13.33
C ALA A 170 12.05 -40.85 13.12
N GLY A 171 11.57 -39.90 12.34
CA GLY A 171 10.15 -39.75 12.06
C GLY A 171 9.85 -38.70 10.99
N THR A 172 8.60 -38.57 10.64
CA THR A 172 8.10 -37.54 9.73
C THR A 172 7.07 -36.69 10.41
N PHE A 173 6.95 -35.42 9.99
CA PHE A 173 5.90 -34.50 10.45
C PHE A 173 5.11 -33.97 9.26
N GLU A 174 3.84 -33.62 9.47
CA GLU A 174 3.07 -32.93 8.46
C GLU A 174 3.45 -31.46 8.49
N PRO A 175 3.93 -30.91 7.37
CA PRO A 175 4.30 -29.50 7.31
C PRO A 175 3.04 -28.64 7.43
N GLY A 176 3.14 -27.53 8.15
CA GLY A 176 2.14 -26.47 8.10
C GLY A 176 2.04 -25.86 6.69
N ALA A 177 1.52 -24.66 6.58
CA ALA A 177 1.29 -23.97 5.31
C ALA A 177 2.59 -23.59 4.54
N VAL A 178 3.78 -23.85 5.06
CA VAL A 178 5.07 -23.51 4.46
C VAL A 178 5.66 -24.72 3.74
N PRO A 179 6.05 -24.61 2.46
CA PRO A 179 6.81 -25.66 1.80
C PRO A 179 8.18 -25.83 2.49
N MET A 180 8.35 -26.94 3.19
CA MET A 180 9.59 -27.31 3.90
C MET A 180 10.39 -28.31 3.08
N GLU A 181 10.76 -27.89 1.86
CA GLU A 181 11.58 -28.73 1.01
C GLU A 181 13.00 -28.86 1.60
N ARG A 182 13.47 -30.10 1.77
CA ARG A 182 14.84 -30.44 2.20
C ARG A 182 15.26 -29.82 3.55
N LEU A 183 14.31 -29.63 4.47
CA LEU A 183 14.58 -29.23 5.84
C LEU A 183 14.63 -30.47 6.71
N LEU A 184 15.80 -30.75 7.27
CA LEU A 184 16.02 -31.72 8.32
C LEU A 184 15.94 -31.02 9.67
N VAL A 185 15.13 -31.52 10.57
CA VAL A 185 14.99 -30.95 11.91
C VAL A 185 15.58 -31.93 12.92
N THR A 186 16.28 -31.43 13.92
CA THR A 186 16.82 -32.25 15.00
C THR A 186 16.77 -31.49 16.32
N ASP A 187 16.84 -32.20 17.45
CA ASP A 187 16.96 -31.52 18.74
C ASP A 187 18.29 -30.78 18.86
N ILE A 188 18.28 -29.63 19.52
CA ILE A 188 19.47 -28.80 19.66
C ILE A 188 20.60 -29.50 20.42
N GLY A 189 20.26 -30.29 21.41
CA GLY A 189 21.25 -31.10 22.16
C GLY A 189 21.90 -32.18 21.30
N LEU A 190 21.22 -32.64 20.23
CA LEU A 190 21.80 -33.56 19.23
C LEU A 190 22.57 -32.80 18.15
N ALA A 191 22.09 -31.62 17.77
CA ALA A 191 22.70 -30.81 16.75
C ALA A 191 24.10 -30.29 17.14
N GLN A 192 24.29 -29.91 18.39
CA GLN A 192 25.56 -29.37 18.88
C GLN A 192 26.75 -30.32 18.68
N PRO A 193 26.74 -31.57 19.14
CA PRO A 193 27.84 -32.51 18.90
C PRO A 193 27.94 -32.95 17.46
N LEU A 194 26.80 -33.08 16.73
CA LEU A 194 26.80 -33.40 15.30
C LEU A 194 27.58 -32.37 14.48
N LEU A 195 27.40 -31.09 14.81
CA LEU A 195 28.03 -29.97 14.11
C LEU A 195 29.36 -29.53 14.71
N GLY A 196 29.81 -30.10 15.83
CA GLY A 196 30.98 -29.66 16.55
C GLY A 196 30.86 -28.25 17.12
N LYS A 197 29.64 -27.87 17.49
CA LYS A 197 29.32 -26.54 18.06
C LYS A 197 28.82 -26.66 19.49
N GLU A 198 29.43 -27.50 20.31
CA GLU A 198 29.06 -27.69 21.71
C GLU A 198 29.09 -26.38 22.48
N GLY A 199 28.04 -26.08 23.25
CA GLY A 199 27.91 -24.85 24.03
C GLY A 199 27.68 -23.57 23.20
N ARG A 200 27.45 -23.68 21.90
CA ARG A 200 27.21 -22.56 20.99
C ARG A 200 25.86 -22.64 20.31
N LEU A 201 25.29 -21.49 20.05
CA LEU A 201 24.08 -21.27 19.26
C LEU A 201 24.41 -20.36 18.08
N ASP A 202 23.72 -20.53 16.95
CA ASP A 202 23.88 -19.58 15.85
C ASP A 202 23.00 -18.34 16.07
N ARG A 203 21.77 -18.54 16.62
CA ARG A 203 20.85 -17.45 16.95
C ARG A 203 19.80 -17.88 17.95
N ILE A 204 19.13 -16.87 18.53
CA ILE A 204 17.90 -17.05 19.34
C ILE A 204 16.80 -16.26 18.63
N ILE A 205 15.67 -16.88 18.40
CA ILE A 205 14.47 -16.21 17.84
C ILE A 205 13.44 -16.00 18.94
N PHE A 206 12.67 -14.92 18.81
CA PHE A 206 11.71 -14.49 19.81
C PHE A 206 10.37 -14.12 19.18
N LYS A 207 9.29 -14.31 19.95
CA LYS A 207 7.99 -13.71 19.71
C LYS A 207 7.74 -12.66 20.79
N LEU A 208 7.82 -11.38 20.42
CA LEU A 208 7.75 -10.25 21.35
C LEU A 208 6.83 -9.16 20.81
N SER A 209 6.12 -8.47 21.71
CA SER A 209 5.54 -7.17 21.41
C SER A 209 6.63 -6.09 21.32
N GLU A 210 6.35 -4.93 20.71
CA GLU A 210 7.32 -3.82 20.63
C GLU A 210 7.80 -3.34 22.01
N GLN A 211 6.91 -3.35 23.02
CA GLN A 211 7.25 -2.96 24.38
C GLN A 211 8.18 -3.96 25.05
N GLU A 212 7.93 -5.26 24.87
CA GLU A 212 8.79 -6.34 25.37
C GLU A 212 10.14 -6.32 24.68
N ALA A 213 10.18 -6.11 23.36
CA ALA A 213 11.42 -6.01 22.58
C ALA A 213 12.31 -4.86 23.08
N ASN A 214 11.74 -3.69 23.33
CA ASN A 214 12.45 -2.53 23.86
C ASN A 214 12.96 -2.77 25.31
N THR A 215 12.20 -3.51 26.10
CA THR A 215 12.57 -3.86 27.48
C THR A 215 13.68 -4.91 27.48
N LEU A 216 13.55 -5.95 26.65
CA LEU A 216 14.56 -6.97 26.49
C LEU A 216 15.88 -6.40 25.93
N GLN A 217 15.80 -5.47 24.96
CA GLN A 217 16.98 -4.80 24.41
C GLN A 217 17.77 -4.04 25.51
N ARG A 218 17.06 -3.33 26.39
CA ARG A 218 17.69 -2.63 27.50
C ARG A 218 18.31 -3.61 28.52
N ALA A 219 17.61 -4.71 28.83
CA ALA A 219 18.11 -5.74 29.71
C ALA A 219 19.35 -6.45 29.12
N LEU A 220 19.34 -6.75 27.82
CA LEU A 220 20.49 -7.29 27.10
C LEU A 220 21.68 -6.34 27.16
N GLN A 221 21.49 -5.05 26.93
CA GLN A 221 22.58 -4.06 27.00
C GLN A 221 23.16 -3.96 28.42
N ALA A 222 22.33 -4.02 29.46
CA ALA A 222 22.79 -3.96 30.85
C ALA A 222 23.50 -5.24 31.30
N ALA A 223 22.99 -6.43 30.92
CA ALA A 223 23.55 -7.72 31.31
C ALA A 223 24.83 -8.08 30.56
N LEU A 224 24.99 -7.62 29.35
CA LEU A 224 26.07 -8.04 28.43
C LEU A 224 27.32 -7.18 28.48
N GLN A 225 27.29 -5.99 29.07
CA GLN A 225 28.50 -5.23 29.37
C GLN A 225 29.47 -6.01 30.24
N SER A 226 28.99 -6.99 31.02
CA SER A 226 29.80 -7.86 31.87
C SER A 226 30.32 -9.13 31.21
N TYR A 227 29.74 -9.59 30.06
CA TYR A 227 30.02 -10.92 29.51
C TYR A 227 30.59 -10.95 28.07
N ALA A 228 30.34 -9.94 27.30
CA ALA A 228 30.89 -9.82 25.93
C ALA A 228 31.24 -8.35 25.66
N PRO A 229 32.34 -7.85 26.28
CA PRO A 229 32.70 -6.44 26.14
C PRO A 229 33.04 -6.03 24.69
N HIS A 230 33.21 -7.00 23.79
CA HIS A 230 33.61 -6.76 22.39
C HIS A 230 32.56 -7.11 21.34
N GLN A 231 31.40 -7.65 21.74
CA GLN A 231 30.30 -7.97 20.80
C GLN A 231 29.00 -7.29 21.22
N PRO A 232 28.57 -6.24 20.55
CA PRO A 232 27.27 -5.64 20.81
C PRO A 232 26.18 -6.62 20.36
N LEU A 233 25.39 -7.11 21.31
CA LEU A 233 24.22 -7.95 21.03
C LEU A 233 23.00 -7.08 20.79
N TRP A 234 22.40 -7.22 19.62
CA TRP A 234 21.24 -6.46 19.22
C TRP A 234 20.09 -7.40 18.90
N LEU A 235 18.91 -7.05 19.44
CA LEU A 235 17.67 -7.69 19.07
C LEU A 235 17.22 -7.12 17.72
N GLU A 236 17.26 -7.94 16.70
CA GLU A 236 16.89 -7.53 15.35
C GLU A 236 15.47 -7.97 15.02
N PRO A 237 14.62 -7.11 14.45
CA PRO A 237 13.36 -7.58 13.90
C PRO A 237 13.65 -8.55 12.74
N ILE A 238 12.98 -9.70 12.75
CA ILE A 238 13.03 -10.64 11.63
C ILE A 238 12.25 -9.97 10.49
N SER A 239 12.96 -9.29 9.61
CA SER A 239 12.38 -8.88 8.33
C SER A 239 12.46 -10.09 7.41
N PRO A 240 11.35 -10.54 6.80
CA PRO A 240 11.45 -11.54 5.76
C PRO A 240 12.40 -11.02 4.68
N ALA A 241 13.30 -11.89 4.27
CA ALA A 241 14.29 -11.54 3.29
C ALA A 241 13.61 -10.93 2.06
N LEU A 242 13.98 -9.70 1.76
CA LEU A 242 13.85 -9.01 0.49
C LEU A 242 12.47 -8.55 0.00
N ASP A 243 12.45 -7.28 -0.35
CA ASP A 243 11.68 -6.63 -1.42
C ASP A 243 10.13 -6.70 -1.37
N ALA A 244 9.56 -7.80 -0.95
CA ALA A 244 8.11 -7.96 -0.87
C ALA A 244 7.47 -7.21 0.32
N SER A 245 8.19 -7.03 1.43
CA SER A 245 7.65 -6.27 2.58
C SER A 245 7.54 -4.77 2.28
N GLN A 246 8.49 -4.25 1.51
CA GLN A 246 8.53 -2.83 1.13
C GLN A 246 7.45 -2.49 0.10
N LEU A 247 7.24 -3.37 -0.88
CA LEU A 247 6.11 -3.28 -1.81
C LEU A 247 4.78 -3.36 -1.06
N GLY A 248 4.70 -4.19 -0.02
CA GLY A 248 3.53 -4.32 0.85
C GLY A 248 3.23 -3.06 1.67
N ASP A 249 4.25 -2.44 2.25
CA ASP A 249 4.10 -1.20 3.02
C ASP A 249 3.78 -0.02 2.10
N ALA A 250 4.39 0.05 0.91
CA ALA A 250 4.06 1.02 -0.13
C ALA A 250 2.61 0.86 -0.60
N LEU A 251 2.17 -0.38 -0.82
CA LEU A 251 0.79 -0.68 -1.17
C LEU A 251 -0.17 -0.27 -0.06
N ALA A 252 0.10 -0.63 1.20
CA ALA A 252 -0.75 -0.30 2.34
C ALA A 252 -0.90 1.22 2.52
N LEU A 253 0.16 1.98 2.29
CA LEU A 253 0.14 3.43 2.39
C LEU A 253 -0.62 4.05 1.22
N ASN A 254 -0.43 3.55 0.01
CA ASN A 254 -1.19 3.97 -1.17
C ASN A 254 -2.69 3.69 -0.98
N LEU A 255 -3.06 2.49 -0.52
CA LEU A 255 -4.43 2.14 -0.17
C LEU A 255 -5.00 3.03 0.94
N THR A 256 -4.19 3.46 1.91
CA THR A 256 -4.62 4.39 2.96
C THR A 256 -4.89 5.79 2.40
N ALA A 257 -4.01 6.31 1.54
CA ALA A 257 -4.22 7.57 0.84
C ALA A 257 -5.48 7.53 -0.05
N LEU A 258 -5.67 6.42 -0.76
CA LEU A 258 -6.86 6.16 -1.56
C LEU A 258 -8.13 6.11 -0.70
N SER A 259 -8.08 5.47 0.47
CA SER A 259 -9.19 5.39 1.42
C SER A 259 -9.61 6.77 1.92
N LEU A 260 -8.66 7.64 2.28
CA LEU A 260 -8.95 9.03 2.69
C LEU A 260 -9.58 9.83 1.54
N LEU A 261 -9.06 9.67 0.34
CA LEU A 261 -9.61 10.34 -0.84
C LEU A 261 -11.02 9.85 -1.16
N ALA A 262 -11.23 8.54 -1.13
CA ALA A 262 -12.54 7.92 -1.34
C ALA A 262 -13.56 8.38 -0.28
N MET A 263 -13.13 8.50 0.97
CA MET A 263 -13.94 9.05 2.05
C MET A 263 -14.36 10.50 1.74
N ALA A 264 -13.44 11.34 1.27
CA ALA A 264 -13.74 12.72 0.89
C ALA A 264 -14.75 12.78 -0.28
N VAL A 265 -14.56 11.96 -1.31
CA VAL A 265 -15.47 11.87 -2.47
C VAL A 265 -16.83 11.31 -2.05
N GLY A 266 -16.86 10.25 -1.23
CA GLY A 266 -18.10 9.65 -0.71
C GLY A 266 -18.90 10.63 0.14
N LEU A 267 -18.25 11.33 1.08
CA LEU A 267 -18.88 12.36 1.92
C LEU A 267 -19.47 13.50 1.07
N PHE A 268 -18.71 13.92 0.06
CA PHE A 268 -19.14 14.95 -0.86
C PHE A 268 -20.35 14.52 -1.69
N LEU A 269 -20.42 13.26 -2.12
CA LEU A 269 -21.56 12.70 -2.83
C LEU A 269 -22.83 12.71 -1.96
N VAL A 270 -22.71 12.27 -0.71
CA VAL A 270 -23.78 12.33 0.28
C VAL A 270 -24.28 13.76 0.45
N PHE A 271 -23.34 14.69 0.61
CA PHE A 271 -23.67 16.12 0.75
C PHE A 271 -24.43 16.68 -0.47
N ASN A 272 -24.00 16.33 -1.68
CA ASN A 272 -24.63 16.78 -2.92
C ASN A 272 -26.06 16.20 -3.08
N ALA A 273 -26.21 14.89 -2.84
CA ALA A 273 -27.52 14.23 -2.88
C ALA A 273 -28.50 14.83 -1.86
N GLN A 274 -28.03 15.10 -0.64
CA GLN A 274 -28.88 15.67 0.41
C GLN A 274 -29.27 17.13 0.14
N ARG A 275 -28.36 17.95 -0.36
CA ARG A 275 -28.69 19.32 -0.77
C ARG A 275 -29.76 19.35 -1.84
N PHE A 276 -29.70 18.41 -2.76
CA PHE A 276 -30.76 18.27 -3.76
C PHE A 276 -32.10 17.95 -3.13
N VAL A 277 -32.21 16.89 -2.33
CA VAL A 277 -33.45 16.50 -1.66
C VAL A 277 -34.01 17.68 -0.86
N GLN A 278 -33.15 18.42 -0.12
CA GLN A 278 -33.56 19.61 0.60
C GLN A 278 -34.14 20.71 -0.31
N SER A 279 -33.52 20.96 -1.48
CA SER A 279 -34.01 22.01 -2.40
C SER A 279 -35.44 21.74 -2.91
N VAL A 280 -35.75 20.47 -3.19
CA VAL A 280 -37.10 20.05 -3.66
C VAL A 280 -38.14 20.10 -2.55
N ARG A 281 -37.68 19.87 -1.29
CA ARG A 281 -38.60 19.88 -0.12
C ARG A 281 -38.92 21.25 0.43
N ARG A 282 -38.12 22.27 0.16
CA ARG A 282 -38.31 23.62 0.71
C ARG A 282 -39.71 24.16 0.60
N PRO A 283 -40.41 24.09 -0.56
CA PRO A 283 -41.78 24.59 -0.69
C PRO A 283 -42.77 23.89 0.25
N LEU A 284 -42.65 22.56 0.39
CA LEU A 284 -43.50 21.78 1.26
C LEU A 284 -43.27 22.10 2.74
N LEU A 285 -41.97 22.24 3.15
CA LEU A 285 -41.63 22.62 4.51
C LEU A 285 -42.12 24.03 4.85
N ALA A 286 -42.00 24.98 3.92
CA ALA A 286 -42.58 26.32 4.07
C ALA A 286 -44.08 26.29 4.25
N GLN A 287 -44.79 25.49 3.46
CA GLN A 287 -46.26 25.33 3.60
C GLN A 287 -46.65 24.76 4.95
N LEU A 288 -45.93 23.76 5.46
CA LEU A 288 -46.22 23.18 6.78
C LEU A 288 -46.05 24.20 7.91
N ILE A 289 -45.03 25.09 7.81
CA ILE A 289 -44.79 26.14 8.79
C ILE A 289 -45.88 27.25 8.69
N ILE A 290 -46.27 27.62 7.49
CA ILE A 290 -47.40 28.59 7.25
C ILE A 290 -48.69 28.06 7.83
N LEU A 291 -48.94 26.75 7.76
CA LEU A 291 -50.08 26.08 8.35
C LEU A 291 -50.00 25.96 9.88
N GLY A 292 -49.03 26.58 10.54
CA GLY A 292 -48.93 26.70 12.00
C GLY A 292 -48.05 25.60 12.66
N MET A 293 -47.32 24.83 11.90
CA MET A 293 -46.42 23.83 12.49
C MET A 293 -45.11 24.48 13.01
N PRO A 294 -44.76 24.29 14.29
CA PRO A 294 -43.52 24.90 14.81
C PRO A 294 -42.28 24.28 14.15
N PRO A 295 -41.27 25.10 13.76
CA PRO A 295 -40.08 24.64 13.04
C PRO A 295 -39.32 23.53 13.75
N ARG A 296 -39.29 23.56 15.11
CA ARG A 296 -38.67 22.51 15.94
C ARG A 296 -39.35 21.14 15.78
N ARG A 297 -40.68 21.09 15.55
CA ARG A 297 -41.41 19.83 15.32
C ARG A 297 -41.11 19.29 13.94
N VAL A 298 -41.04 20.15 12.93
CA VAL A 298 -40.62 19.79 11.56
C VAL A 298 -39.21 19.21 11.60
N LEU A 299 -38.29 19.84 12.32
CA LEU A 299 -36.92 19.40 12.46
C LEU A 299 -36.80 17.98 13.07
N ARG A 300 -37.55 17.70 14.14
CA ARG A 300 -37.56 16.34 14.76
C ARG A 300 -37.98 15.25 13.77
N TRP A 301 -39.00 15.51 12.94
CA TRP A 301 -39.39 14.55 11.90
C TRP A 301 -38.38 14.38 10.80
N LEU A 302 -37.72 15.47 10.37
CA LEU A 302 -36.61 15.41 9.42
C LEU A 302 -35.42 14.64 9.97
N THR A 303 -35.10 14.83 11.27
CA THR A 303 -34.00 14.09 11.92
C THR A 303 -34.27 12.60 11.98
N LEU A 304 -35.52 12.22 12.34
CA LEU A 304 -35.95 10.82 12.36
C LEU A 304 -35.86 10.18 10.97
N GLU A 305 -36.32 10.86 9.95
CA GLU A 305 -36.25 10.42 8.57
C GLU A 305 -34.80 10.24 8.10
N ILE A 306 -33.94 11.23 8.38
CA ILE A 306 -32.51 11.19 8.04
C ILE A 306 -31.84 10.02 8.74
N LEU A 307 -32.19 9.74 10.00
CA LEU A 307 -31.65 8.62 10.74
C LEU A 307 -32.03 7.27 10.09
N ILE A 308 -33.31 7.13 9.68
CA ILE A 308 -33.77 5.93 8.97
C ILE A 308 -33.05 5.77 7.62
N LEU A 309 -32.94 6.85 6.85
CA LEU A 309 -32.23 6.79 5.56
C LEU A 309 -30.74 6.55 5.73
N ALA A 310 -30.12 7.12 6.78
CA ALA A 310 -28.72 6.91 7.10
C ALA A 310 -28.43 5.44 7.45
N THR A 311 -29.25 4.83 8.30
CA THR A 311 -29.09 3.42 8.66
C THR A 311 -29.32 2.50 7.46
N LEU A 312 -30.40 2.69 6.70
CA LEU A 312 -30.69 1.88 5.51
C LEU A 312 -29.61 2.02 4.44
N GLY A 313 -29.20 3.25 4.13
CA GLY A 313 -28.16 3.50 3.13
C GLY A 313 -26.78 3.00 3.56
N THR A 314 -26.48 3.07 4.86
CA THR A 314 -25.22 2.50 5.40
C THR A 314 -25.23 0.98 5.37
N LEU A 315 -26.34 0.33 5.71
CA LEU A 315 -26.47 -1.13 5.63
C LEU A 315 -26.36 -1.62 4.18
N LEU A 316 -27.02 -0.94 3.24
CA LEU A 316 -26.90 -1.24 1.82
C LEU A 316 -25.46 -0.98 1.31
N GLY A 317 -24.84 0.09 1.79
CA GLY A 317 -23.46 0.43 1.46
C GLY A 317 -22.46 -0.60 2.01
N LEU A 318 -22.68 -1.10 3.22
CA LEU A 318 -21.93 -2.20 3.80
C LEU A 318 -22.05 -3.48 2.96
N LEU A 319 -23.29 -3.85 2.60
CA LEU A 319 -23.55 -5.02 1.78
C LEU A 319 -22.86 -4.93 0.42
N LEU A 320 -23.07 -3.83 -0.31
CA LEU A 320 -22.48 -3.63 -1.63
C LEU A 320 -20.96 -3.46 -1.55
N GLY A 321 -20.44 -2.79 -0.51
CA GLY A 321 -19.02 -2.63 -0.28
C GLY A 321 -18.33 -3.96 0.01
N SER A 322 -18.97 -4.82 0.80
CA SER A 322 -18.46 -6.16 1.08
C SER A 322 -18.49 -7.05 -0.17
N LEU A 323 -19.56 -7.01 -0.95
CA LEU A 323 -19.66 -7.74 -2.22
C LEU A 323 -18.61 -7.27 -3.23
N LEU A 324 -18.38 -5.97 -3.32
CA LEU A 324 -17.36 -5.39 -4.17
C LEU A 324 -15.95 -5.80 -3.71
N ALA A 325 -15.67 -5.74 -2.40
CA ALA A 325 -14.41 -6.21 -1.83
C ALA A 325 -14.18 -7.69 -2.13
N LEU A 326 -15.21 -8.55 -1.99
CA LEU A 326 -15.14 -9.98 -2.35
C LEU A 326 -14.82 -10.19 -3.83
N ALA A 327 -15.47 -9.44 -4.72
CA ALA A 327 -15.22 -9.53 -6.16
C ALA A 327 -13.78 -9.13 -6.54
N LEU A 328 -13.21 -8.14 -5.84
CA LEU A 328 -11.84 -7.67 -6.07
C LEU A 328 -10.79 -8.53 -5.34
N MET A 329 -11.19 -9.24 -4.29
CA MET A 329 -10.31 -10.06 -3.46
C MET A 329 -9.63 -11.17 -4.25
N GLY A 330 -10.32 -11.79 -5.21
CA GLY A 330 -9.78 -12.87 -6.04
C GLY A 330 -8.50 -12.45 -6.79
N GLN A 331 -8.44 -11.22 -7.28
CA GLN A 331 -7.25 -10.70 -7.97
C GLN A 331 -6.11 -10.40 -7.00
N LEU A 332 -6.42 -9.87 -5.81
CA LEU A 332 -5.43 -9.63 -4.75
C LEU A 332 -4.86 -10.96 -4.24
N THR A 333 -5.70 -11.97 -4.11
CA THR A 333 -5.32 -13.32 -3.69
C THR A 333 -4.33 -13.96 -4.65
N GLN A 334 -4.59 -13.88 -5.96
CA GLN A 334 -3.67 -14.41 -6.97
C GLN A 334 -2.31 -13.72 -6.91
N ALA A 335 -2.29 -12.38 -6.79
CA ALA A 335 -1.06 -11.62 -6.65
C ALA A 335 -0.23 -12.04 -5.42
N LEU A 336 -0.90 -12.30 -4.30
CA LEU A 336 -0.24 -12.76 -3.06
C LEU A 336 0.19 -14.22 -3.14
N ALA A 337 -0.59 -15.10 -3.79
CA ALA A 337 -0.25 -16.51 -3.98
C ALA A 337 0.99 -16.68 -4.86
N ASP A 338 1.14 -15.83 -5.88
CA ASP A 338 2.33 -15.82 -6.75
C ASP A 338 3.61 -15.38 -6.01
N LEU A 339 3.46 -14.55 -4.96
CA LEU A 339 4.57 -14.04 -4.15
C LEU A 339 4.95 -14.95 -2.99
N TYR A 340 3.95 -15.52 -2.31
CA TYR A 340 4.10 -16.16 -1.00
C TYR A 340 3.67 -17.63 -0.98
N GLY A 341 3.20 -18.14 -2.12
CA GLY A 341 2.66 -19.50 -2.24
C GLY A 341 1.14 -19.59 -2.02
N PRO A 342 0.53 -20.73 -2.38
CA PRO A 342 -0.91 -20.95 -2.26
C PRO A 342 -1.31 -21.10 -0.78
N ASN A 343 -1.79 -20.02 -0.21
CA ASN A 343 -2.30 -20.00 1.16
C ASN A 343 -3.82 -19.91 1.17
N PRO A 344 -4.51 -20.61 2.10
CA PRO A 344 -5.92 -20.37 2.35
C PRO A 344 -6.05 -18.96 2.94
N ILE A 345 -6.50 -18.02 2.10
CA ILE A 345 -6.78 -16.67 2.52
C ILE A 345 -8.00 -16.72 3.42
N ASP A 346 -7.84 -16.23 4.63
CA ASP A 346 -8.96 -16.00 5.54
C ASP A 346 -9.98 -15.11 4.82
N LEU A 347 -11.15 -15.70 4.58
CA LEU A 347 -12.32 -15.02 4.02
C LEU A 347 -12.54 -13.70 4.78
N LEU A 348 -12.92 -12.70 4.04
CA LEU A 348 -13.21 -11.33 4.47
C LEU A 348 -13.78 -11.26 5.89
N ARG A 349 -12.94 -11.01 6.88
CA ARG A 349 -13.40 -10.80 8.25
C ARG A 349 -13.84 -9.35 8.37
N LEU A 350 -15.15 -9.14 8.43
CA LEU A 350 -15.72 -7.86 8.81
C LEU A 350 -15.29 -7.54 10.24
N SER A 351 -14.25 -6.74 10.39
CA SER A 351 -13.83 -6.25 11.70
C SER A 351 -14.95 -5.37 12.30
N PRO A 352 -15.28 -5.54 13.58
CA PRO A 352 -16.22 -4.65 14.27
C PRO A 352 -15.81 -3.18 14.19
N THR A 353 -14.51 -2.91 14.09
CA THR A 353 -13.97 -1.56 13.92
C THR A 353 -14.29 -0.97 12.55
N SER A 354 -14.22 -1.75 11.47
CA SER A 354 -14.60 -1.31 10.11
C SER A 354 -16.10 -1.07 9.99
N LEU A 355 -16.92 -1.91 10.62
CA LEU A 355 -18.37 -1.72 10.76
C LEU A 355 -18.70 -0.41 11.51
N GLY A 356 -18.01 -0.18 12.64
CA GLY A 356 -18.16 1.05 13.43
C GLY A 356 -17.77 2.30 12.65
N LYS A 357 -16.65 2.28 11.94
CA LYS A 357 -16.21 3.37 11.07
C LYS A 357 -17.23 3.67 9.96
N ALA A 358 -17.72 2.66 9.26
CA ALA A 358 -18.70 2.83 8.20
C ALA A 358 -20.01 3.45 8.72
N LEU A 359 -20.49 3.00 9.87
CA LEU A 359 -21.71 3.52 10.51
C LEU A 359 -21.52 4.97 10.98
N VAL A 360 -20.37 5.29 11.58
CA VAL A 360 -20.04 6.66 12.00
C VAL A 360 -19.93 7.59 10.78
N ILE A 361 -19.25 7.18 9.73
CA ILE A 361 -19.10 7.97 8.50
C ILE A 361 -20.44 8.19 7.81
N GLY A 362 -21.24 7.14 7.68
CA GLY A 362 -22.57 7.24 7.06
C GLY A 362 -23.50 8.15 7.85
N LEU A 363 -23.56 7.99 9.18
CA LEU A 363 -24.42 8.79 10.06
C LEU A 363 -23.94 10.25 10.15
N LEU A 364 -22.66 10.47 10.45
CA LEU A 364 -22.08 11.82 10.56
C LEU A 364 -22.09 12.55 9.22
N GLY A 365 -21.78 11.84 8.13
CA GLY A 365 -21.85 12.40 6.79
C GLY A 365 -23.26 12.87 6.43
N MET A 366 -24.28 12.06 6.75
CA MET A 366 -25.68 12.40 6.51
C MET A 366 -26.14 13.56 7.39
N LEU A 367 -25.76 13.59 8.67
CA LEU A 367 -26.05 14.69 9.58
C LEU A 367 -25.37 15.99 9.11
N ALA A 368 -24.07 15.96 8.82
CA ALA A 368 -23.32 17.12 8.36
C ALA A 368 -23.88 17.71 7.05
N ALA A 369 -24.30 16.84 6.12
CA ALA A 369 -24.91 17.25 4.86
C ALA A 369 -26.24 17.99 5.06
N ASN A 370 -26.98 17.69 6.13
CA ASN A 370 -28.28 18.28 6.41
C ASN A 370 -28.21 19.52 7.33
N LEU A 371 -27.13 19.72 8.05
CA LEU A 371 -26.95 20.88 8.97
C LEU A 371 -27.25 22.24 8.35
N PRO A 372 -26.77 22.58 7.12
CA PRO A 372 -27.06 23.88 6.51
C PRO A 372 -28.56 24.09 6.24
N GLY A 373 -29.27 23.02 5.85
CA GLY A 373 -30.71 23.07 5.60
C GLY A 373 -31.51 23.25 6.90
N TRP A 374 -31.09 22.59 7.96
CA TRP A 374 -31.71 22.77 9.29
C TRP A 374 -31.51 24.17 9.84
N TRP A 375 -30.32 24.71 9.68
CA TRP A 375 -30.02 26.09 10.11
C TRP A 375 -30.85 27.12 9.34
N GLN A 376 -31.05 26.93 8.02
CA GLN A 376 -31.91 27.78 7.20
C GLN A 376 -33.38 27.68 7.65
N LEU A 377 -33.87 26.45 7.92
CA LEU A 377 -35.24 26.23 8.41
C LEU A 377 -35.54 26.95 9.72
N LEU A 378 -34.57 27.05 10.62
CA LEU A 378 -34.68 27.70 11.93
C LEU A 378 -34.56 29.24 11.88
N ARG A 379 -33.85 29.78 10.86
CA ARG A 379 -33.51 31.23 10.80
C ARG A 379 -34.24 32.02 9.73
N GLN A 380 -34.78 31.36 8.70
CA GLN A 380 -35.45 32.04 7.58
C GLN A 380 -36.95 32.14 7.79
N SER A 381 -37.57 33.22 7.29
CA SER A 381 -39.04 33.35 7.27
C SER A 381 -39.66 32.33 6.33
N PRO A 382 -40.90 31.87 6.61
CA PRO A 382 -41.58 30.89 5.76
C PRO A 382 -41.77 31.34 4.31
N LEU A 383 -41.94 32.65 4.11
CA LEU A 383 -42.09 33.24 2.80
C LEU A 383 -40.76 33.18 1.99
N ALA A 384 -39.64 33.48 2.61
CA ALA A 384 -38.34 33.36 1.99
C ALA A 384 -37.97 31.90 1.64
N LEU A 385 -38.43 30.97 2.46
CA LEU A 385 -38.27 29.53 2.18
C LEU A 385 -39.12 29.09 0.96
N ARG A 386 -40.31 29.65 0.75
CA ARG A 386 -41.21 29.36 -0.37
C ARG A 386 -40.73 29.94 -1.69
N GLU A 387 -40.28 31.18 -1.67
CA GLU A 387 -39.84 31.90 -2.88
C GLU A 387 -38.53 31.39 -3.44
N GLY A 388 -37.83 30.49 -2.71
CA GLY A 388 -36.54 29.95 -3.16
C GLY A 388 -35.43 31.02 -3.23
N ASN A 389 -35.72 32.24 -2.76
CA ASN A 389 -34.79 33.34 -2.62
C ASN A 389 -33.80 33.04 -1.46
N SER A 390 -33.17 31.89 -1.54
CA SER A 390 -31.98 31.66 -0.72
C SER A 390 -30.95 32.66 -1.15
N ARG A 391 -30.60 33.60 -0.26
CA ARG A 391 -29.37 34.38 -0.42
C ARG A 391 -28.27 33.43 -0.90
N PRO A 392 -27.44 33.89 -1.85
CA PRO A 392 -26.37 33.06 -2.38
C PRO A 392 -25.59 32.43 -1.21
N PRO A 393 -25.14 31.17 -1.35
CA PRO A 393 -24.32 30.55 -0.32
C PRO A 393 -23.15 31.47 -0.04
N ALA A 394 -22.73 31.53 1.22
CA ALA A 394 -21.64 32.33 1.79
C ALA A 394 -20.94 33.29 0.82
N HIS A 395 -20.93 34.61 1.15
CA HIS A 395 -20.30 35.61 0.31
C HIS A 395 -19.05 35.05 -0.40
N PRO A 396 -18.87 35.30 -1.70
CA PRO A 396 -17.77 34.73 -2.46
C PRO A 396 -16.40 34.97 -1.81
N TRP A 397 -16.25 36.08 -1.08
CA TRP A 397 -15.05 36.39 -0.33
C TRP A 397 -14.80 35.41 0.86
N GLN A 398 -15.83 34.90 1.55
CA GLN A 398 -15.68 33.93 2.63
C GLN A 398 -15.18 32.56 2.11
N ARG A 399 -15.71 32.13 0.95
CA ARG A 399 -15.26 30.92 0.29
C ARG A 399 -13.81 31.06 -0.19
N ARG A 400 -13.46 32.19 -0.80
CA ARG A 400 -12.07 32.51 -1.21
C ARG A 400 -11.15 32.61 0.00
N GLY A 401 -11.58 33.29 1.07
CA GLY A 401 -10.83 33.41 2.32
C GLY A 401 -10.54 32.02 2.93
N LEU A 402 -11.53 31.13 2.94
CA LEU A 402 -11.34 29.76 3.41
C LEU A 402 -10.37 28.98 2.52
N ALA A 403 -10.49 29.09 1.20
CA ALA A 403 -9.57 28.42 0.29
C ALA A 403 -8.13 28.92 0.47
N ILE A 404 -7.94 30.23 0.59
CA ILE A 404 -6.62 30.86 0.85
C ILE A 404 -6.07 30.40 2.20
N ALA A 405 -6.90 30.37 3.24
CA ALA A 405 -6.48 29.90 4.58
C ALA A 405 -6.00 28.44 4.54
N ILE A 406 -6.73 27.56 3.81
CA ILE A 406 -6.31 26.16 3.61
C ILE A 406 -4.98 26.09 2.86
N LEU A 407 -4.80 26.88 1.79
CA LEU A 407 -3.55 26.90 1.02
C LEU A 407 -2.38 27.43 1.85
N LEU A 408 -2.60 28.44 2.69
CA LEU A 408 -1.57 28.94 3.61
C LEU A 408 -1.20 27.89 4.66
N LEU A 409 -2.18 27.14 5.17
CA LEU A 409 -1.92 26.05 6.10
C LEU A 409 -1.17 24.89 5.41
N CYS A 410 -1.52 24.57 4.16
CA CYS A 410 -0.76 23.63 3.34
C CYS A 410 0.69 24.09 3.13
N ALA A 411 0.90 25.37 2.80
CA ALA A 411 2.24 25.95 2.65
C ALA A 411 3.05 25.89 3.96
N LEU A 412 2.40 26.12 5.10
CA LEU A 412 3.02 25.99 6.42
C LEU A 412 3.44 24.53 6.71
N CYS A 413 2.59 23.54 6.36
CA CYS A 413 2.91 22.12 6.50
C CYS A 413 4.05 21.68 5.55
N LEU A 414 4.16 22.30 4.37
CA LEU A 414 5.28 22.07 3.45
C LEU A 414 6.59 22.62 4.01
N TRP A 415 6.53 23.80 4.61
CA TRP A 415 7.71 24.46 5.18
C TRP A 415 8.24 23.75 6.44
N ARG A 416 7.38 23.05 7.17
CA ARG A 416 7.75 22.25 8.36
C ARG A 416 7.81 20.75 8.03
N PRO A 417 8.98 20.21 7.66
CA PRO A 417 9.12 18.77 7.35
C PRO A 417 8.83 17.86 8.57
N GLU A 418 8.93 18.39 9.78
CA GLU A 418 8.64 17.67 11.04
C GLU A 418 7.17 17.20 11.18
N THR A 419 6.25 17.74 10.37
CA THR A 419 4.83 17.34 10.39
C THR A 419 4.59 15.89 9.93
N GLY A 420 5.64 15.23 9.43
CA GLY A 420 5.60 13.84 9.04
C GLY A 420 4.58 13.53 7.93
N LEU A 421 4.16 12.27 7.88
CA LEU A 421 3.20 11.78 6.89
C LEU A 421 1.81 12.41 7.03
N GLY A 422 1.36 12.68 8.26
CA GLY A 422 0.06 13.31 8.52
C GLY A 422 -0.04 14.71 7.89
N GLY A 423 1.02 15.51 7.99
CA GLY A 423 1.10 16.81 7.34
C GLY A 423 1.09 16.71 5.82
N ALA A 424 1.77 15.71 5.25
CA ALA A 424 1.78 15.48 3.80
C ALA A 424 0.38 15.10 3.26
N LEU A 425 -0.33 14.21 3.94
CA LEU A 425 -1.71 13.84 3.58
C LEU A 425 -2.68 15.02 3.73
N PHE A 426 -2.48 15.87 4.76
CA PHE A 426 -3.25 17.10 4.92
C PHE A 426 -3.02 18.06 3.74
N VAL A 427 -1.78 18.18 3.24
CA VAL A 427 -1.48 19.00 2.04
C VAL A 427 -2.21 18.45 0.81
N ALA A 428 -2.22 17.14 0.59
CA ALA A 428 -2.91 16.52 -0.54
C ALA A 428 -4.43 16.77 -0.50
N GLY A 429 -5.07 16.51 0.63
CA GLY A 429 -6.50 16.77 0.83
C GLY A 429 -6.87 18.25 0.81
N GLY A 430 -6.06 19.09 1.46
CA GLY A 430 -6.21 20.55 1.50
C GLY A 430 -6.08 21.17 0.11
N TRP A 431 -5.11 20.74 -0.69
CA TRP A 431 -4.96 21.17 -2.09
C TRP A 431 -6.25 20.91 -2.90
N LEU A 432 -6.76 19.68 -2.86
CA LEU A 432 -7.98 19.32 -3.55
C LEU A 432 -9.18 20.16 -3.10
N LEU A 433 -9.36 20.32 -1.78
CA LEU A 433 -10.48 21.05 -1.21
C LEU A 433 -10.40 22.56 -1.55
N ALA A 434 -9.23 23.16 -1.43
CA ALA A 434 -9.02 24.57 -1.75
C ALA A 434 -9.30 24.85 -3.22
N MET A 435 -8.80 24.01 -4.12
CA MET A 435 -9.03 24.16 -5.57
C MET A 435 -10.49 23.94 -5.94
N ALA A 436 -11.19 23.00 -5.29
CA ALA A 436 -12.62 22.82 -5.48
C ALA A 436 -13.42 24.05 -5.04
N LEU A 437 -13.04 24.69 -3.91
CA LEU A 437 -13.68 25.92 -3.45
C LEU A 437 -13.47 27.12 -4.40
N LEU A 438 -12.35 27.17 -5.11
CA LEU A 438 -12.02 28.22 -6.09
C LEU A 438 -12.65 27.99 -7.47
N LEU A 439 -13.06 26.76 -7.78
CA LEU A 439 -13.60 26.41 -9.11
C LEU A 439 -14.77 27.28 -9.59
N PRO A 440 -15.78 27.60 -8.77
CA PRO A 440 -16.89 28.40 -9.25
C PRO A 440 -16.48 29.81 -9.70
N ASP A 441 -15.43 30.36 -9.07
CA ASP A 441 -14.89 31.68 -9.44
C ASP A 441 -14.08 31.60 -10.73
N ALA A 442 -13.29 30.54 -10.90
CA ALA A 442 -12.56 30.25 -12.13
C ALA A 442 -13.54 30.06 -13.32
N LEU A 443 -14.60 29.29 -13.13
CA LEU A 443 -15.65 29.09 -14.14
C LEU A 443 -16.37 30.40 -14.48
N ARG A 444 -16.69 31.22 -13.47
CA ARG A 444 -17.29 32.56 -13.74
C ARG A 444 -16.39 33.41 -14.60
N SER A 445 -15.11 33.46 -14.26
CA SER A 445 -14.13 34.25 -15.02
C SER A 445 -14.02 33.74 -16.49
N LEU A 446 -13.93 32.41 -16.65
CA LEU A 446 -13.77 31.77 -17.96
C LEU A 446 -15.03 31.94 -18.83
N LEU A 447 -16.19 31.61 -18.28
CA LEU A 447 -17.49 31.75 -18.97
C LEU A 447 -17.82 33.21 -19.27
N GLY A 448 -17.43 34.15 -18.37
CA GLY A 448 -17.58 35.57 -18.60
C GLY A 448 -16.81 36.08 -19.81
N ARG A 449 -15.61 35.56 -20.03
CA ARG A 449 -14.78 35.84 -21.23
C ARG A 449 -15.36 35.23 -22.52
N LEU A 450 -16.02 34.09 -22.40
CA LEU A 450 -16.64 33.36 -23.52
C LEU A 450 -18.01 33.91 -23.88
N ARG A 451 -18.71 34.65 -22.99
CA ARG A 451 -20.05 35.16 -23.14
C ARG A 451 -20.23 36.03 -24.40
N ALA A 452 -19.21 36.76 -24.79
CA ALA A 452 -19.25 37.66 -25.96
C ALA A 452 -18.89 36.96 -27.28
N ARG A 453 -18.51 35.69 -27.28
CA ARG A 453 -17.97 34.97 -28.44
C ARG A 453 -18.91 33.85 -28.91
N GLY A 454 -19.02 33.64 -30.21
CA GLY A 454 -19.75 32.53 -30.83
C GLY A 454 -21.17 32.87 -31.31
N PRO A 455 -21.89 31.87 -31.88
CA PRO A 455 -23.24 32.02 -32.37
C PRO A 455 -24.23 32.30 -31.22
N LEU A 456 -25.40 32.84 -31.55
CA LEU A 456 -26.40 33.25 -30.56
C LEU A 456 -26.80 32.15 -29.58
N THR A 457 -26.91 30.92 -30.06
CA THR A 457 -27.24 29.74 -29.22
C THR A 457 -26.15 29.43 -28.19
N ALA A 458 -24.87 29.55 -28.57
CA ALA A 458 -23.75 29.37 -27.65
C ALA A 458 -23.69 30.50 -26.61
N ARG A 459 -23.90 31.74 -27.02
CA ARG A 459 -23.95 32.90 -26.13
C ARG A 459 -25.08 32.81 -25.11
N LEU A 460 -26.28 32.36 -25.54
CA LEU A 460 -27.42 32.08 -24.65
C LEU A 460 -27.05 30.95 -23.65
N GLY A 461 -26.49 29.86 -24.15
CA GLY A 461 -26.10 28.75 -23.31
C GLY A 461 -25.06 29.13 -22.24
N VAL A 462 -24.07 29.95 -22.60
CA VAL A 462 -23.05 30.48 -21.67
C VAL A 462 -23.68 31.45 -20.64
N ALA A 463 -24.51 32.38 -21.08
CA ALA A 463 -25.17 33.35 -20.20
C ALA A 463 -26.10 32.67 -19.19
N GLU A 464 -26.82 31.67 -19.63
CA GLU A 464 -27.72 30.87 -18.81
C GLU A 464 -26.93 29.98 -17.81
N THR A 465 -25.82 29.38 -18.24
CA THR A 465 -24.93 28.63 -17.36
C THR A 465 -24.33 29.52 -16.26
N LEU A 466 -23.92 30.75 -16.61
CA LEU A 466 -23.45 31.76 -15.67
C LEU A 466 -24.54 32.15 -14.64
N TYR A 467 -25.76 32.34 -15.07
CA TYR A 467 -26.87 32.69 -14.19
C TYR A 467 -27.18 31.61 -13.18
N HIS A 468 -27.10 30.35 -13.59
CA HIS A 468 -27.36 29.21 -12.71
C HIS A 468 -26.13 28.59 -12.06
N LEU A 469 -24.92 29.16 -12.26
CA LEU A 469 -23.65 28.60 -11.77
C LEU A 469 -23.66 28.38 -10.25
N ASP A 470 -24.27 29.28 -9.47
CA ASP A 470 -24.35 29.15 -8.02
C ASP A 470 -25.15 27.92 -7.56
N ARG A 471 -26.15 27.50 -8.35
CA ARG A 471 -26.96 26.31 -8.06
C ARG A 471 -26.24 25.03 -8.45
N THR A 472 -25.42 25.09 -9.51
CA THR A 472 -24.65 23.93 -10.01
C THR A 472 -23.24 23.86 -9.45
N ALA A 473 -22.78 24.90 -8.75
CA ALA A 473 -21.39 25.02 -8.26
C ALA A 473 -20.92 23.78 -7.50
N ILE A 474 -21.73 23.27 -6.60
CA ILE A 474 -21.36 22.10 -5.77
C ILE A 474 -21.17 20.84 -6.62
N ALA A 475 -22.03 20.62 -7.62
CA ALA A 475 -21.90 19.47 -8.50
C ALA A 475 -20.65 19.53 -9.37
N VAL A 476 -20.34 20.73 -9.84
CA VAL A 476 -19.14 20.96 -10.65
C VAL A 476 -17.87 20.83 -9.80
N MET A 477 -17.91 21.27 -8.53
CA MET A 477 -16.83 21.04 -7.55
C MET A 477 -16.61 19.54 -7.32
N ALA A 478 -17.70 18.75 -7.22
CA ALA A 478 -17.60 17.29 -7.09
C ALA A 478 -16.93 16.65 -8.29
N LEU A 479 -17.37 17.07 -9.48
CA LEU A 479 -16.78 16.57 -10.72
C LEU A 479 -15.29 16.88 -10.80
N GLN A 480 -14.91 18.12 -10.48
CA GLN A 480 -13.50 18.51 -10.46
C GLN A 480 -12.70 17.66 -9.48
N LEU A 481 -13.23 17.47 -8.26
CA LEU A 481 -12.57 16.67 -7.23
C LEU A 481 -12.31 15.25 -7.72
N ALA A 482 -13.34 14.60 -8.32
CA ALA A 482 -13.23 13.25 -8.81
C ALA A 482 -12.25 13.13 -9.99
N ILE A 483 -12.32 14.06 -10.95
CA ILE A 483 -11.40 14.08 -12.10
C ILE A 483 -9.97 14.36 -11.63
N ALA A 484 -9.77 15.37 -10.79
CA ALA A 484 -8.44 15.72 -10.28
C ALA A 484 -7.83 14.57 -9.47
N ALA A 485 -8.64 13.89 -8.65
CA ALA A 485 -8.23 12.71 -7.93
C ALA A 485 -7.83 11.56 -8.85
N ALA A 486 -8.66 11.27 -9.88
CA ALA A 486 -8.38 10.20 -10.84
C ALA A 486 -7.09 10.47 -11.64
N ILE A 487 -6.84 11.73 -12.04
CA ILE A 487 -5.62 12.15 -12.71
C ILE A 487 -4.43 12.06 -11.75
N GLY A 488 -4.54 12.61 -10.55
CA GLY A 488 -3.46 12.67 -9.57
C GLY A 488 -2.96 11.28 -9.17
N ILE A 489 -3.88 10.36 -8.88
CA ILE A 489 -3.56 8.97 -8.58
C ILE A 489 -3.02 8.24 -9.82
N GLY A 490 -3.65 8.43 -10.98
CA GLY A 490 -3.21 7.80 -12.21
C GLY A 490 -1.78 8.18 -12.58
N VAL A 491 -1.44 9.47 -12.52
CA VAL A 491 -0.09 9.99 -12.75
C VAL A 491 0.90 9.46 -11.71
N MET A 492 0.52 9.43 -10.43
CA MET A 492 1.37 8.88 -9.37
C MET A 492 1.67 7.39 -9.61
N VAL A 493 0.66 6.57 -9.93
CA VAL A 493 0.84 5.13 -10.22
C VAL A 493 1.71 4.91 -11.46
N SER A 494 1.49 5.68 -12.54
CA SER A 494 2.33 5.62 -13.74
C SER A 494 3.77 6.01 -13.44
N SER A 495 4.00 7.10 -12.68
CA SER A 495 5.33 7.55 -12.27
C SER A 495 6.04 6.52 -11.40
N PHE A 496 5.29 5.88 -10.49
CA PHE A 496 5.84 4.81 -9.65
C PHE A 496 6.25 3.60 -10.50
N ARG A 497 5.35 3.15 -11.40
CA ARG A 497 5.63 2.02 -12.32
C ARG A 497 6.86 2.28 -13.18
N SER A 498 6.92 3.42 -13.83
CA SER A 498 8.04 3.81 -14.70
C SER A 498 9.36 3.92 -13.91
N SER A 499 9.31 4.52 -12.71
CA SER A 499 10.49 4.63 -11.83
C SER A 499 11.01 3.26 -11.40
N VAL A 500 10.12 2.34 -11.01
CA VAL A 500 10.49 0.96 -10.63
C VAL A 500 11.00 0.18 -11.83
N GLU A 501 10.38 0.30 -13.00
CA GLU A 501 10.81 -0.37 -14.24
C GLU A 501 12.22 0.07 -14.67
N ILE A 502 12.48 1.37 -14.66
CA ILE A 502 13.80 1.94 -14.99
C ILE A 502 14.83 1.49 -13.96
N TRP A 503 14.51 1.63 -12.67
CA TRP A 503 15.42 1.24 -11.59
C TRP A 503 15.73 -0.26 -11.62
N LEU A 504 14.71 -1.11 -11.82
CA LEU A 504 14.89 -2.56 -11.90
C LEU A 504 15.74 -2.95 -13.10
N GLY A 505 15.49 -2.33 -14.27
CA GLY A 505 16.30 -2.53 -15.47
C GLY A 505 17.76 -2.13 -15.26
N GLN A 506 18.02 -1.05 -14.54
CA GLN A 506 19.37 -0.63 -14.17
C GLN A 506 20.02 -1.59 -13.16
N ARG A 507 19.28 -1.98 -12.10
CA ARG A 507 19.78 -2.89 -11.05
C ARG A 507 20.08 -4.29 -11.56
N LEU A 508 19.32 -4.77 -12.52
CA LEU A 508 19.51 -6.07 -13.16
C LEU A 508 20.43 -5.95 -14.39
N ALA A 509 21.54 -5.22 -14.24
CA ALA A 509 22.51 -5.00 -15.31
C ALA A 509 23.30 -6.27 -15.69
N ALA A 510 23.45 -7.23 -14.78
CA ALA A 510 24.08 -8.52 -15.07
C ALA A 510 23.12 -9.45 -15.82
N ASP A 511 23.65 -10.36 -16.61
CA ASP A 511 22.87 -11.31 -17.42
C ASP A 511 22.29 -12.43 -16.57
N LEU A 512 23.06 -12.91 -15.56
CA LEU A 512 22.71 -14.03 -14.70
C LEU A 512 23.09 -13.72 -13.24
N TYR A 513 22.18 -13.99 -12.33
CA TYR A 513 22.41 -13.92 -10.90
C TYR A 513 22.50 -15.32 -10.30
N VAL A 514 23.57 -15.58 -9.56
CA VAL A 514 23.77 -16.83 -8.85
C VAL A 514 23.67 -16.57 -7.35
N THR A 515 22.78 -17.28 -6.68
CA THR A 515 22.61 -17.18 -5.22
C THR A 515 22.72 -18.57 -4.59
N ALA A 516 23.13 -18.62 -3.33
CA ALA A 516 22.98 -19.85 -2.57
C ALA A 516 21.49 -20.20 -2.41
N PRO A 517 21.14 -21.49 -2.23
CA PRO A 517 19.78 -21.91 -1.95
C PRO A 517 19.22 -21.16 -0.74
N LYS A 518 17.93 -20.78 -0.81
CA LYS A 518 17.28 -20.08 0.31
C LYS A 518 17.05 -21.06 1.45
N GLY A 519 17.51 -20.69 2.65
CA GLY A 519 17.20 -21.41 3.88
C GLY A 519 15.84 -21.03 4.46
N VAL A 520 15.32 -21.87 5.37
CA VAL A 520 14.14 -21.57 6.18
C VAL A 520 14.42 -20.36 7.07
N ALA A 521 13.39 -19.56 7.37
CA ALA A 521 13.44 -18.35 8.18
C ALA A 521 14.40 -17.27 7.65
N GLY A 522 14.54 -17.15 6.32
CA GLY A 522 15.25 -16.02 5.69
C GLY A 522 16.76 -16.02 5.90
N SER A 523 17.36 -17.14 6.31
CA SER A 523 18.82 -17.27 6.31
C SER A 523 19.32 -17.28 4.87
N ARG A 524 20.09 -16.24 4.49
CA ARG A 524 20.81 -16.25 3.21
C ARG A 524 22.01 -17.17 3.36
N GLY A 525 22.02 -18.27 2.61
CA GLY A 525 23.21 -19.09 2.46
C GLY A 525 24.35 -18.30 1.83
N ALA A 526 25.56 -18.74 2.01
CA ALA A 526 26.72 -18.27 1.25
C ALA A 526 27.06 -19.28 0.16
N LEU A 527 27.62 -18.82 -0.95
CA LEU A 527 28.18 -19.66 -1.97
C LEU A 527 29.48 -20.26 -1.43
N GLY A 528 29.67 -21.58 -1.60
CA GLY A 528 30.88 -22.23 -1.20
C GLY A 528 32.09 -21.74 -2.00
N GLU A 529 33.25 -21.66 -1.38
CA GLU A 529 34.46 -21.16 -2.06
C GLU A 529 34.82 -21.96 -3.30
N GLN A 530 34.70 -23.28 -3.27
CA GLN A 530 34.94 -24.13 -4.42
C GLN A 530 33.97 -23.84 -5.57
N THR A 531 32.69 -23.70 -5.24
CA THR A 531 31.64 -23.34 -6.21
C THR A 531 31.90 -21.96 -6.80
N LEU A 532 32.24 -20.98 -5.95
CA LEU A 532 32.59 -19.62 -6.37
C LEU A 532 33.78 -19.60 -7.32
N ASN A 533 34.87 -20.25 -6.96
CA ASN A 533 36.11 -20.30 -7.77
C ASN A 533 35.85 -21.00 -9.12
N THR A 534 35.07 -22.08 -9.13
CA THR A 534 34.73 -22.80 -10.36
C THR A 534 33.85 -21.94 -11.29
N ILE A 535 32.90 -21.20 -10.76
CA ILE A 535 32.07 -20.27 -11.54
C ILE A 535 32.91 -19.14 -12.12
N LEU A 536 33.77 -18.53 -11.30
CA LEU A 536 34.65 -17.43 -11.72
C LEU A 536 35.70 -17.85 -12.76
N ALA A 537 36.15 -19.11 -12.72
CA ALA A 537 37.09 -19.68 -13.68
C ALA A 537 36.39 -20.11 -15.01
N SER A 538 35.09 -20.03 -15.13
CA SER A 538 34.37 -20.42 -16.34
C SER A 538 34.72 -19.51 -17.54
N PRO A 539 35.06 -20.06 -18.71
CA PRO A 539 35.44 -19.27 -19.88
C PRO A 539 34.31 -18.42 -20.47
N ASP A 540 33.06 -18.76 -20.14
CA ASP A 540 31.86 -18.02 -20.58
C ASP A 540 31.55 -16.79 -19.70
N VAL A 541 32.32 -16.56 -18.62
CA VAL A 541 32.16 -15.40 -17.74
C VAL A 541 33.11 -14.29 -18.18
N ARG A 542 32.56 -13.18 -18.67
CA ARG A 542 33.31 -11.98 -19.06
C ARG A 542 33.68 -11.11 -17.86
N ALA A 543 32.74 -10.91 -16.96
CA ALA A 543 32.92 -10.17 -15.72
C ALA A 543 31.99 -10.74 -14.64
N ALA A 544 32.40 -10.58 -13.38
CA ALA A 544 31.62 -11.03 -12.24
C ALA A 544 31.74 -10.03 -11.09
N SER A 545 30.69 -9.91 -10.29
CA SER A 545 30.71 -9.12 -9.06
C SER A 545 30.14 -9.94 -7.92
N ARG A 546 30.93 -10.07 -6.87
CA ARG A 546 30.51 -10.69 -5.60
C ARG A 546 29.73 -9.68 -4.78
N ARG A 547 28.72 -10.14 -4.09
CA ARG A 547 27.92 -9.31 -3.19
C ARG A 547 27.63 -10.03 -1.88
N SER A 548 27.74 -9.29 -0.79
CA SER A 548 27.23 -9.68 0.53
C SER A 548 26.50 -8.51 1.17
N VAL A 549 25.51 -8.80 2.02
CA VAL A 549 24.75 -7.80 2.75
C VAL A 549 24.65 -8.23 4.21
N HIS A 550 25.07 -7.33 5.08
CA HIS A 550 25.11 -7.56 6.52
C HIS A 550 24.26 -6.50 7.24
N PRO A 551 23.61 -6.86 8.35
CA PRO A 551 22.97 -5.87 9.20
C PRO A 551 24.04 -4.98 9.87
N ALA A 552 23.74 -3.69 9.96
CA ALA A 552 24.61 -2.73 10.62
C ALA A 552 23.77 -1.67 11.34
N ARG A 553 24.40 -0.85 12.16
CA ARG A 553 23.74 0.25 12.86
C ARG A 553 24.55 1.54 12.78
N TRP A 554 23.81 2.62 12.64
CA TRP A 554 24.35 3.96 12.75
C TRP A 554 23.48 4.79 13.69
N GLN A 555 24.08 5.39 14.73
CA GLN A 555 23.36 6.11 15.80
C GLN A 555 22.20 5.31 16.42
N GLY A 556 22.38 4.00 16.58
CA GLY A 556 21.36 3.10 17.11
C GLY A 556 20.25 2.70 16.11
N GLN A 557 20.18 3.33 14.93
CA GLN A 557 19.24 3.01 13.89
C GLN A 557 19.74 1.85 13.02
N PRO A 558 18.87 0.88 12.68
CA PRO A 558 19.26 -0.24 11.83
C PRO A 558 19.43 0.24 10.38
N ILE A 559 20.55 -0.14 9.78
CA ILE A 559 20.89 0.09 8.37
C ILE A 559 21.43 -1.21 7.77
N GLU A 560 21.57 -1.27 6.47
CA GLU A 560 22.23 -2.37 5.78
C GLU A 560 23.63 -1.98 5.33
N TRP A 561 24.59 -2.88 5.52
CA TRP A 561 25.94 -2.77 4.99
C TRP A 561 26.11 -3.78 3.85
N ALA A 562 26.05 -3.29 2.63
CA ALA A 562 26.32 -4.09 1.45
C ALA A 562 27.77 -3.92 1.01
N GLN A 563 28.39 -5.03 0.67
CA GLN A 563 29.70 -5.07 0.05
C GLN A 563 29.58 -5.65 -1.36
N MET A 564 30.26 -5.05 -2.34
CA MET A 564 30.27 -5.55 -3.72
C MET A 564 31.54 -5.16 -4.46
N ASP A 565 31.91 -5.92 -5.49
CA ASP A 565 32.98 -5.53 -6.39
C ASP A 565 32.49 -4.38 -7.31
N PHE A 566 33.21 -3.26 -7.29
CA PHE A 566 32.90 -2.07 -8.10
C PHE A 566 33.43 -2.20 -9.54
N ILE A 567 32.87 -3.13 -10.30
CA ILE A 567 33.22 -3.29 -11.72
C ILE A 567 32.52 -2.22 -12.60
N PRO A 568 33.14 -1.83 -13.74
CA PRO A 568 32.58 -0.78 -14.60
C PRO A 568 31.13 -1.04 -15.04
N GLU A 569 30.79 -2.31 -15.35
CA GLU A 569 29.48 -2.74 -15.82
C GLU A 569 28.39 -2.46 -14.77
N LEU A 570 28.70 -2.60 -13.48
CA LEU A 570 27.76 -2.35 -12.39
C LEU A 570 27.72 -0.89 -11.94
N LYS A 571 28.70 -0.06 -12.27
CA LYS A 571 28.64 1.36 -11.93
C LYS A 571 27.45 2.06 -12.56
N ALA A 572 27.07 1.66 -13.77
CA ALA A 572 25.87 2.16 -14.43
C ALA A 572 24.55 1.72 -13.75
N ALA A 573 24.58 0.59 -13.03
CA ALA A 573 23.43 0.07 -12.28
C ALA A 573 23.11 0.84 -11.00
N TYR A 574 24.02 1.70 -10.56
CA TYR A 574 23.91 2.50 -9.33
C TYR A 574 24.08 3.99 -9.65
N PRO A 575 23.10 4.64 -10.27
CA PRO A 575 23.20 6.06 -10.64
C PRO A 575 23.42 6.93 -9.41
N LEU A 576 24.45 7.76 -9.44
CA LEU A 576 24.75 8.69 -8.37
C LEU A 576 23.84 9.90 -8.46
N LEU A 577 23.20 10.26 -7.33
CA LEU A 577 22.45 11.50 -7.17
C LEU A 577 23.37 12.66 -6.77
N ALA A 578 24.46 12.36 -6.05
CA ALA A 578 25.44 13.35 -5.62
C ALA A 578 26.79 12.67 -5.31
N GLY A 579 27.88 13.42 -5.42
CA GLY A 579 29.21 12.97 -5.04
C GLY A 579 29.94 12.14 -6.09
N ARG A 580 30.82 11.24 -5.66
CA ARG A 580 31.65 10.38 -6.49
C ARG A 580 31.70 8.94 -5.99
N TRP A 581 32.15 8.02 -6.83
CA TRP A 581 32.42 6.64 -6.43
C TRP A 581 33.57 6.57 -5.41
N PRO A 582 33.53 5.60 -4.47
CA PRO A 582 34.62 5.32 -3.55
C PRO A 582 35.93 4.99 -4.28
N ALA A 583 37.02 5.53 -3.77
CA ALA A 583 38.39 5.28 -4.26
C ALA A 583 39.31 4.71 -3.16
N ALA A 584 38.95 4.85 -1.89
CA ALA A 584 39.67 4.35 -0.75
C ALA A 584 38.87 3.30 0.05
N PRO A 585 39.54 2.42 0.82
CA PRO A 585 38.87 1.36 1.58
C PRO A 585 37.90 1.86 2.67
N ASP A 586 38.08 3.08 3.17
CA ASP A 586 37.23 3.72 4.18
C ASP A 586 36.08 4.56 3.57
N GLU A 587 35.95 4.57 2.24
CA GLU A 587 34.96 5.33 1.52
C GLU A 587 33.75 4.46 1.15
N VAL A 588 32.52 5.03 1.29
CA VAL A 588 31.27 4.32 1.00
C VAL A 588 30.29 5.20 0.22
N LEU A 589 29.36 4.56 -0.48
CA LEU A 589 28.17 5.21 -0.99
C LEU A 589 27.01 5.04 0.01
N ALA A 590 26.20 6.08 0.18
CA ALA A 590 24.96 6.03 0.93
C ALA A 590 23.77 5.91 -0.03
N SER A 591 22.78 5.11 0.30
CA SER A 591 21.52 5.07 -0.46
C SER A 591 20.67 6.32 -0.18
N GLU A 592 19.81 6.71 -1.11
CA GLU A 592 18.90 7.85 -0.96
C GLU A 592 18.06 7.79 0.34
N PRO A 593 17.50 6.63 0.76
CA PRO A 593 16.80 6.52 2.03
C PRO A 593 17.59 6.93 3.27
N LEU A 594 18.91 6.67 3.31
CA LEU A 594 19.77 7.13 4.41
C LEU A 594 19.84 8.67 4.47
N THR A 595 19.90 9.32 3.30
CA THR A 595 19.95 10.79 3.20
C THR A 595 18.65 11.42 3.63
N VAL A 596 17.52 10.86 3.18
CA VAL A 596 16.19 11.43 3.43
C VAL A 596 15.73 11.18 4.87
N ARG A 597 15.93 9.96 5.41
CA ARG A 597 15.42 9.56 6.74
C ARG A 597 16.35 9.96 7.87
N LEU A 598 17.65 9.77 7.69
CA LEU A 598 18.65 9.94 8.75
C LEU A 598 19.54 11.16 8.53
N GLY A 599 19.34 11.91 7.44
CA GLY A 599 20.06 13.16 7.17
C GLY A 599 21.54 12.98 6.82
N VAL A 600 21.95 11.80 6.36
CA VAL A 600 23.31 11.51 5.93
C VAL A 600 23.70 12.39 4.73
N ARG A 601 24.91 12.97 4.75
CA ARG A 601 25.39 13.88 3.70
C ARG A 601 26.72 13.42 3.12
N VAL A 602 26.99 13.78 1.87
CA VAL A 602 28.31 13.59 1.25
C VAL A 602 29.39 14.30 2.07
N GLY A 603 30.53 13.66 2.31
CA GLY A 603 31.62 14.14 3.14
C GLY A 603 31.48 13.82 4.63
N GLN A 604 30.36 13.28 5.08
CA GLN A 604 30.11 12.94 6.49
C GLN A 604 30.84 11.64 6.86
N ARG A 605 31.44 11.61 8.04
CA ARG A 605 31.99 10.40 8.67
C ARG A 605 30.91 9.71 9.47
N LEU A 606 30.75 8.41 9.23
CA LEU A 606 29.78 7.56 9.91
C LEU A 606 30.52 6.54 10.77
N GLU A 607 30.22 6.51 12.07
CA GLU A 607 30.63 5.40 12.93
C GLU A 607 29.58 4.30 12.82
N VAL A 608 29.84 3.31 11.98
CA VAL A 608 28.94 2.20 11.70
C VAL A 608 29.36 0.99 12.51
N SER A 609 28.46 0.49 13.34
CA SER A 609 28.66 -0.76 14.06
C SER A 609 28.16 -1.92 13.21
N GLY A 610 29.07 -2.64 12.60
CA GLY A 610 28.82 -3.86 11.85
C GLY A 610 29.25 -5.11 12.63
N GLU A 611 29.18 -6.23 11.95
CA GLU A 611 29.53 -7.55 12.53
C GLU A 611 31.00 -7.66 12.98
N GLN A 612 31.92 -6.91 12.38
CA GLN A 612 33.35 -6.89 12.72
C GLN A 612 33.71 -5.78 13.74
N GLY A 613 32.71 -5.18 14.38
CA GLY A 613 32.86 -4.07 15.32
C GLY A 613 32.62 -2.69 14.70
N PRO A 614 32.80 -1.60 15.46
CA PRO A 614 32.63 -0.25 14.97
C PRO A 614 33.71 0.14 13.97
N ARG A 615 33.30 0.68 12.82
CA ARG A 615 34.21 1.25 11.79
C ARG A 615 33.79 2.67 11.45
N THR A 616 34.75 3.53 11.23
CA THR A 616 34.52 4.88 10.74
C THR A 616 34.62 4.89 9.22
N LEU A 617 33.54 5.21 8.54
CA LEU A 617 33.44 5.25 7.09
C LEU A 617 33.07 6.65 6.62
N THR A 618 33.61 7.06 5.47
CA THR A 618 33.36 8.38 4.88
C THR A 618 32.41 8.25 3.69
N VAL A 619 31.30 8.98 3.71
CA VAL A 619 30.33 8.98 2.60
C VAL A 619 30.87 9.84 1.46
N THR A 620 31.14 9.24 0.30
CA THR A 620 31.67 9.95 -0.88
C THR A 620 30.62 10.26 -1.92
N GLY A 621 29.50 9.53 -1.90
CA GLY A 621 28.39 9.76 -2.83
C GLY A 621 27.08 9.18 -2.31
N VAL A 622 26.00 9.61 -2.96
CA VAL A 622 24.64 9.14 -2.71
C VAL A 622 24.12 8.53 -3.99
N TYR A 623 23.59 7.30 -3.91
CA TYR A 623 23.01 6.60 -5.05
C TYR A 623 21.49 6.39 -4.88
N GLN A 624 20.80 6.30 -6.00
CA GLN A 624 19.37 6.04 -6.05
C GLN A 624 19.08 4.59 -5.67
N ASP A 625 18.16 4.39 -4.71
CA ASP A 625 17.78 3.06 -4.26
C ASP A 625 16.31 2.99 -3.82
N TYR A 626 15.58 2.05 -4.41
CA TYR A 626 14.18 1.73 -4.06
C TYR A 626 14.06 0.36 -3.36
N GLY A 627 15.20 -0.31 -3.14
CA GLY A 627 15.27 -1.67 -2.61
C GLY A 627 15.49 -1.77 -1.10
N SER A 628 15.73 -0.68 -0.36
CA SER A 628 15.91 -0.71 1.10
C SER A 628 15.21 0.46 1.79
N ASP A 629 14.25 0.15 2.67
CA ASP A 629 13.58 1.13 3.52
C ASP A 629 14.41 1.56 4.72
N LYS A 630 15.31 0.70 5.19
CA LYS A 630 16.24 0.98 6.29
C LYS A 630 17.37 1.92 5.87
N GLY A 631 17.65 1.93 4.58
CA GLY A 631 18.82 2.57 4.01
C GLY A 631 20.04 1.66 4.05
N GLN A 632 20.88 1.78 3.02
CA GLN A 632 22.02 0.92 2.80
C GLN A 632 23.29 1.75 2.58
N ILE A 633 24.39 1.34 3.18
CA ILE A 633 25.72 1.76 2.78
C ILE A 633 26.31 0.73 1.84
N LEU A 634 26.94 1.18 0.76
CA LEU A 634 27.57 0.33 -0.24
C LEU A 634 29.09 0.52 -0.19
N HIS A 635 29.79 -0.56 0.12
CA HIS A 635 31.22 -0.61 0.33
C HIS A 635 31.89 -1.53 -0.69
N ALA A 636 33.18 -1.32 -0.97
CA ALA A 636 33.94 -2.25 -1.77
C ALA A 636 34.00 -3.62 -1.08
N PHE A 637 34.05 -4.70 -1.85
CA PHE A 637 34.12 -6.05 -1.29
C PHE A 637 35.54 -6.31 -0.75
N GLU A 638 35.66 -6.46 0.57
CA GLU A 638 36.93 -6.69 1.25
C GLU A 638 37.20 -8.18 1.55
N GLY A 639 36.26 -9.06 1.27
CA GLY A 639 36.38 -10.49 1.57
C GLY A 639 35.19 -10.99 2.42
N GLY A 640 35.15 -12.28 2.69
CA GLY A 640 34.11 -12.92 3.49
C GLY A 640 33.11 -13.73 2.66
N LYS A 641 32.00 -14.12 3.27
CA LYS A 641 30.99 -15.00 2.67
C LYS A 641 30.25 -14.30 1.54
N VAL A 642 30.33 -14.85 0.32
CA VAL A 642 29.61 -14.34 -0.86
C VAL A 642 28.16 -14.88 -0.85
N GLN A 643 27.17 -14.00 -0.78
CA GLN A 643 25.75 -14.39 -0.77
C GLN A 643 25.16 -14.45 -2.16
N SER A 644 25.63 -13.59 -3.05
CA SER A 644 25.21 -13.55 -4.45
C SER A 644 26.35 -13.15 -5.38
N LEU A 645 26.26 -13.62 -6.60
CA LEU A 645 27.22 -13.35 -7.66
C LEU A 645 26.45 -12.86 -8.89
N ALA A 646 26.84 -11.69 -9.38
CA ALA A 646 26.32 -11.14 -10.63
C ALA A 646 27.27 -11.49 -11.76
N LEU A 647 26.81 -12.17 -12.80
CA LEU A 647 27.61 -12.66 -13.91
C LEU A 647 27.25 -11.93 -15.20
N PHE A 648 28.29 -11.55 -15.94
CA PHE A 648 28.19 -10.99 -17.29
C PHE A 648 28.74 -11.98 -18.28
N SER A 649 27.97 -12.36 -19.29
CA SER A 649 28.35 -13.37 -20.28
C SER A 649 27.96 -12.94 -21.69
N PRO A 650 28.76 -13.21 -22.70
CA PRO A 650 28.37 -13.02 -24.09
C PRO A 650 27.25 -13.98 -24.53
N ASP A 651 27.10 -15.13 -23.84
CA ASP A 651 26.04 -16.14 -24.07
C ASP A 651 25.48 -16.60 -22.72
N PRO A 652 24.49 -15.87 -22.18
CA PRO A 652 23.92 -16.17 -20.85
C PRO A 652 23.18 -17.49 -20.79
N GLU A 653 22.55 -17.94 -21.90
CA GLU A 653 21.80 -19.20 -21.94
C GLU A 653 22.75 -20.38 -21.82
N ARG A 654 23.81 -20.39 -22.61
CA ARG A 654 24.86 -21.42 -22.57
C ARG A 654 25.54 -21.47 -21.20
N LEU A 655 25.87 -20.32 -20.61
CA LEU A 655 26.42 -20.26 -19.28
C LEU A 655 25.41 -20.85 -18.26
N GLY A 656 24.17 -20.46 -18.34
CA GLY A 656 23.10 -20.95 -17.46
C GLY A 656 22.92 -22.46 -17.52
N ASP A 657 22.92 -23.04 -18.71
CA ASP A 657 22.78 -24.49 -18.91
C ASP A 657 24.02 -25.25 -18.41
N ARG A 658 25.21 -24.70 -18.64
CA ARG A 658 26.46 -25.27 -18.09
C ARG A 658 26.44 -25.27 -16.55
N LEU A 659 26.08 -24.15 -15.96
CA LEU A 659 26.01 -24.04 -14.49
C LEU A 659 24.92 -24.95 -13.90
N ARG A 660 23.77 -25.11 -14.57
CA ARG A 660 22.72 -26.05 -14.15
C ARG A 660 23.19 -27.50 -14.24
N SER A 661 23.88 -27.88 -15.31
CA SER A 661 24.38 -29.25 -15.47
C SER A 661 25.51 -29.55 -14.47
N GLN A 662 26.33 -28.57 -14.11
CA GLN A 662 27.48 -28.76 -13.23
C GLN A 662 27.09 -28.70 -11.74
N PHE A 663 26.25 -27.74 -11.34
CA PHE A 663 25.91 -27.51 -9.94
C PHE A 663 24.50 -27.93 -9.56
N GLY A 664 23.61 -28.20 -10.56
CA GLY A 664 22.24 -28.62 -10.30
C GLY A 664 21.52 -27.66 -9.35
N GLU A 665 21.05 -28.22 -8.24
CA GLU A 665 20.31 -27.48 -7.21
C GLU A 665 21.20 -26.88 -6.10
N GLN A 666 22.52 -26.98 -6.22
CA GLN A 666 23.46 -26.38 -5.25
C GLN A 666 23.47 -24.85 -5.32
N VAL A 667 23.08 -24.30 -6.46
CA VAL A 667 22.97 -22.86 -6.70
C VAL A 667 21.61 -22.53 -7.28
N ASN A 668 21.08 -21.39 -6.94
CA ASN A 668 19.88 -20.86 -7.55
C ASN A 668 20.29 -19.88 -8.66
N LEU A 669 19.94 -20.22 -9.90
CA LEU A 669 20.28 -19.45 -11.09
C LEU A 669 19.04 -18.62 -11.51
N LEU A 670 19.20 -17.32 -11.51
CA LEU A 670 18.15 -16.36 -11.80
C LEU A 670 18.55 -15.49 -12.99
N PRO A 671 18.07 -15.76 -14.20
CA PRO A 671 18.25 -14.87 -15.34
C PRO A 671 17.63 -13.49 -15.10
N ALA A 672 18.32 -12.42 -15.42
CA ALA A 672 17.83 -11.05 -15.22
C ALA A 672 16.46 -10.79 -15.88
N PRO A 673 16.17 -11.24 -17.13
CA PRO A 673 14.85 -11.06 -17.72
C PRO A 673 13.72 -11.75 -16.93
N ALA A 674 14.02 -12.93 -16.31
CA ALA A 674 13.02 -13.64 -15.52
C ALA A 674 12.70 -12.90 -14.21
N ILE A 675 13.72 -12.35 -13.53
CA ILE A 675 13.54 -11.52 -12.33
C ILE A 675 12.73 -10.27 -12.69
N HIS A 676 13.11 -9.58 -13.78
CA HIS A 676 12.43 -8.37 -14.25
C HIS A 676 10.95 -8.64 -14.57
N ALA A 677 10.66 -9.68 -15.34
CA ALA A 677 9.28 -10.05 -15.68
C ALA A 677 8.46 -10.48 -14.45
N ALA A 678 9.07 -11.17 -13.49
CA ALA A 678 8.40 -11.55 -12.25
C ALA A 678 8.08 -10.32 -11.39
N ALA A 679 9.02 -9.41 -11.22
CA ALA A 679 8.83 -8.20 -10.43
C ALA A 679 7.76 -7.27 -11.03
N LEU A 680 7.77 -7.07 -12.36
CA LEU A 680 6.75 -6.25 -13.03
C LEU A 680 5.36 -6.91 -12.96
N ARG A 681 5.27 -8.23 -13.07
CA ARG A 681 4.02 -8.96 -12.93
C ARG A 681 3.39 -8.74 -11.56
N VAL A 682 4.18 -8.88 -10.51
CA VAL A 682 3.77 -8.61 -9.13
C VAL A 682 3.30 -7.15 -8.98
N PHE A 683 4.05 -6.22 -9.54
CA PHE A 683 3.68 -4.82 -9.55
C PHE A 683 2.32 -4.59 -10.22
N ASP A 684 2.15 -5.05 -11.48
CA ASP A 684 0.93 -4.86 -12.24
C ASP A 684 -0.29 -5.48 -11.53
N GLN A 685 -0.17 -6.68 -10.97
CA GLN A 685 -1.24 -7.31 -10.18
C GLN A 685 -1.62 -6.49 -8.94
N THR A 686 -0.64 -5.93 -8.26
CA THR A 686 -0.86 -5.10 -7.07
C THR A 686 -1.66 -3.83 -7.40
N PHE A 687 -1.42 -3.21 -8.57
CA PHE A 687 -2.07 -1.97 -8.96
C PHE A 687 -3.38 -2.13 -9.72
N VAL A 688 -3.78 -3.35 -10.12
CA VAL A 688 -5.12 -3.62 -10.69
C VAL A 688 -6.24 -3.14 -9.77
N VAL A 689 -6.10 -3.35 -8.45
CA VAL A 689 -7.07 -2.88 -7.46
C VAL A 689 -7.21 -1.36 -7.50
N THR A 690 -6.10 -0.64 -7.63
CA THR A 690 -6.09 0.83 -7.72
C THR A 690 -6.79 1.33 -8.99
N GLU A 691 -6.61 0.66 -10.13
CA GLU A 691 -7.28 0.99 -11.38
C GLU A 691 -8.80 0.78 -11.29
N LEU A 692 -9.24 -0.30 -10.69
CA LEU A 692 -10.67 -0.57 -10.47
C LEU A 692 -11.31 0.45 -9.52
N LEU A 693 -10.61 0.83 -8.45
CA LEU A 693 -11.06 1.88 -7.53
C LEU A 693 -11.16 3.24 -8.22
N LYS A 694 -10.24 3.56 -9.09
CA LYS A 694 -10.28 4.77 -9.92
C LYS A 694 -11.52 4.80 -10.83
N LEU A 695 -11.83 3.68 -11.49
CA LEU A 695 -13.04 3.55 -12.30
C LEU A 695 -14.30 3.71 -11.44
N LEU A 696 -14.34 3.18 -10.25
CA LEU A 696 -15.45 3.32 -9.32
C LEU A 696 -15.64 4.79 -8.88
N ILE A 697 -14.57 5.50 -8.54
CA ILE A 697 -14.60 6.94 -8.21
C ILE A 697 -15.18 7.74 -9.38
N LEU A 698 -14.77 7.42 -10.60
CA LEU A 698 -15.26 8.05 -11.81
C LEU A 698 -16.77 7.76 -12.05
N GLY A 699 -17.20 6.51 -11.83
CA GLY A 699 -18.61 6.11 -11.90
C GLY A 699 -19.49 6.85 -10.88
N ILE A 700 -18.99 7.01 -9.66
CA ILE A 700 -19.64 7.77 -8.60
C ILE A 700 -19.77 9.25 -8.97
N ALA A 701 -18.70 9.84 -9.53
CA ALA A 701 -18.75 11.20 -10.04
C ALA A 701 -19.81 11.39 -11.13
N PHE A 702 -19.94 10.40 -12.03
CA PHE A 702 -20.98 10.39 -13.06
C PHE A 702 -22.40 10.45 -12.46
N VAL A 703 -22.69 9.64 -11.43
CA VAL A 703 -23.97 9.67 -10.71
C VAL A 703 -24.19 11.03 -10.04
N GLY A 704 -23.14 11.60 -9.44
CA GLY A 704 -23.18 12.94 -8.83
C GLY A 704 -23.54 14.04 -9.81
N ILE A 705 -22.94 14.02 -11.00
CA ILE A 705 -23.24 14.94 -12.10
C ILE A 705 -24.68 14.74 -12.57
N GLY A 706 -25.10 13.50 -12.77
CA GLY A 706 -26.46 13.15 -13.19
C GLY A 706 -27.50 13.74 -12.25
N SER A 707 -27.28 13.61 -10.95
CA SER A 707 -28.17 14.17 -9.92
C SER A 707 -28.23 15.69 -10.01
N ALA A 708 -27.12 16.35 -10.23
CA ALA A 708 -27.02 17.80 -10.29
C ALA A 708 -27.71 18.39 -11.54
N PHE A 709 -27.53 17.77 -12.70
CA PHE A 709 -28.23 18.19 -13.93
C PHE A 709 -29.73 17.91 -13.86
N MET A 710 -30.16 16.88 -13.15
CA MET A 710 -31.58 16.63 -12.89
C MET A 710 -32.18 17.76 -12.04
N VAL A 711 -31.48 18.21 -10.99
CA VAL A 711 -31.87 19.38 -10.19
C VAL A 711 -32.02 20.62 -11.05
N LEU A 712 -31.02 20.87 -11.89
CA LEU A 712 -31.00 22.03 -12.77
C LEU A 712 -32.17 21.98 -13.76
N GLY A 713 -32.43 20.83 -14.38
CA GLY A 713 -33.53 20.62 -15.30
C GLY A 713 -34.89 20.88 -14.64
N LEU A 714 -35.10 20.34 -13.43
CA LEU A 714 -36.38 20.58 -12.69
C LEU A 714 -36.54 22.02 -12.24
N ALA A 715 -35.47 22.68 -11.80
CA ALA A 715 -35.50 24.10 -11.43
C ALA A 715 -35.83 25.01 -12.63
N ARG A 716 -35.54 24.56 -13.85
CA ARG A 716 -35.77 25.28 -15.10
C ARG A 716 -37.05 24.93 -15.85
N ARG A 717 -37.90 24.09 -15.29
CA ARG A 717 -39.19 23.69 -15.95
C ARG A 717 -40.00 24.88 -16.42
N GLY A 718 -40.15 25.91 -15.58
CA GLY A 718 -40.86 27.13 -15.94
C GLY A 718 -40.19 27.91 -17.09
N GLU A 719 -38.89 28.05 -17.07
CA GLU A 719 -38.10 28.74 -18.11
C GLU A 719 -38.17 27.97 -19.44
N LEU A 720 -38.07 26.64 -19.41
CA LEU A 720 -38.20 25.80 -20.59
C LEU A 720 -39.62 25.82 -21.18
N GLN A 721 -40.64 25.90 -20.33
CA GLN A 721 -42.01 26.09 -20.79
C GLN A 721 -42.22 27.45 -21.46
N ILE A 722 -41.60 28.52 -20.95
CA ILE A 722 -41.63 29.83 -21.59
C ILE A 722 -40.92 29.77 -22.96
N LEU A 723 -39.76 29.14 -23.07
CA LEU A 723 -39.04 28.97 -24.33
C LEU A 723 -39.85 28.14 -25.33
N GLN A 724 -40.58 27.14 -24.87
CA GLN A 724 -41.48 26.36 -25.72
C GLN A 724 -42.68 27.18 -26.19
N SER A 725 -43.25 28.03 -25.34
CA SER A 725 -44.35 28.96 -25.72
C SER A 725 -43.88 30.03 -26.71
N LEU A 726 -42.57 30.37 -26.73
CA LEU A 726 -41.94 31.25 -27.70
C LEU A 726 -41.53 30.52 -29.00
N GLY A 727 -41.89 29.25 -29.18
CA GLY A 727 -41.73 28.50 -30.42
C GLY A 727 -40.52 27.59 -30.48
N LEU A 728 -39.74 27.41 -29.41
CA LEU A 728 -38.68 26.40 -29.38
C LEU A 728 -39.28 25.00 -29.30
N SER A 729 -38.89 24.11 -30.21
CA SER A 729 -39.33 22.73 -30.16
C SER A 729 -38.72 21.97 -28.97
N PRO A 730 -39.38 20.94 -28.39
CA PRO A 730 -38.83 20.13 -27.33
C PRO A 730 -37.47 19.51 -27.68
N ARG A 731 -37.23 19.20 -28.95
CA ARG A 731 -35.93 18.67 -29.43
C ARG A 731 -34.82 19.71 -29.32
N HIS A 732 -35.07 20.98 -29.60
CA HIS A 732 -34.08 22.05 -29.43
C HIS A 732 -33.82 22.32 -27.95
N CYS A 733 -34.78 22.30 -27.09
CA CYS A 733 -34.60 22.44 -25.65
C CYS A 733 -33.71 21.29 -25.08
N ARG A 734 -33.96 20.04 -25.50
CA ARG A 734 -33.09 18.90 -25.10
C ARG A 734 -31.66 19.05 -25.60
N ARG A 735 -31.47 19.42 -26.88
CA ARG A 735 -30.12 19.67 -27.44
C ARG A 735 -29.37 20.74 -26.65
N LEU A 736 -30.07 21.85 -26.30
CA LEU A 736 -29.47 22.94 -25.53
C LEU A 736 -28.97 22.43 -24.16
N LEU A 737 -29.75 21.69 -23.43
CA LEU A 737 -29.38 21.12 -22.14
C LEU A 737 -28.18 20.14 -22.25
N VAL A 738 -28.19 19.30 -23.29
CA VAL A 738 -27.08 18.35 -23.54
C VAL A 738 -25.77 19.08 -23.85
N TRP A 739 -25.81 20.10 -24.72
CA TRP A 739 -24.64 20.92 -25.04
C TRP A 739 -24.13 21.69 -23.84
N GLN A 740 -25.01 22.22 -22.99
CA GLN A 740 -24.62 22.88 -21.75
C GLN A 740 -23.94 21.90 -20.80
N GLY A 741 -24.48 20.68 -20.64
CA GLY A 741 -23.85 19.64 -19.81
C GLY A 741 -22.51 19.19 -20.32
N ALA A 742 -22.38 18.96 -21.64
CA ALA A 742 -21.10 18.61 -22.26
C ALA A 742 -20.07 19.72 -22.10
N GLY A 743 -20.47 20.97 -22.36
CA GLY A 743 -19.59 22.14 -22.24
C GLY A 743 -19.11 22.35 -20.79
N LEU A 744 -20.03 22.25 -19.80
CA LEU A 744 -19.65 22.38 -18.40
C LEU A 744 -18.76 21.24 -17.94
N GLY A 745 -19.00 20.01 -18.40
CA GLY A 745 -18.13 18.85 -18.17
C GLY A 745 -16.74 19.07 -18.72
N LEU A 746 -16.61 19.56 -19.99
CA LEU A 746 -15.32 19.85 -20.63
C LEU A 746 -14.56 20.97 -19.90
N LEU A 747 -15.23 22.07 -19.57
CA LEU A 747 -14.60 23.17 -18.85
C LEU A 747 -14.13 22.75 -17.47
N THR A 748 -14.92 21.92 -16.79
CA THR A 748 -14.54 21.39 -15.48
C THR A 748 -13.33 20.46 -15.59
N ALA A 749 -13.29 19.61 -16.62
CA ALA A 749 -12.15 18.73 -16.88
C ALA A 749 -10.87 19.53 -17.18
N LEU A 750 -10.97 20.57 -18.03
CA LEU A 750 -9.84 21.46 -18.32
C LEU A 750 -9.28 22.15 -17.06
N LEU A 751 -10.17 22.60 -16.16
CA LEU A 751 -9.75 23.19 -14.89
C LEU A 751 -9.30 22.14 -13.87
N ALA A 752 -9.73 20.90 -13.99
CA ALA A 752 -9.29 19.79 -13.14
C ALA A 752 -7.88 19.28 -13.50
N LEU A 753 -7.41 19.47 -14.75
CA LEU A 753 -6.07 19.04 -15.17
C LEU A 753 -4.96 19.61 -14.28
N PRO A 754 -4.80 20.95 -14.13
CA PRO A 754 -3.73 21.51 -13.31
C PRO A 754 -3.89 21.10 -11.84
N VAL A 755 -5.11 20.87 -11.37
CA VAL A 755 -5.37 20.44 -9.99
C VAL A 755 -4.94 18.98 -9.80
N GLY A 756 -5.23 18.11 -10.77
CA GLY A 756 -4.83 16.70 -10.73
C GLY A 756 -3.31 16.51 -10.84
N TYR A 757 -2.66 17.23 -11.76
CA TYR A 757 -1.20 17.24 -11.84
C TYR A 757 -0.53 17.84 -10.59
N GLY A 758 -1.12 18.89 -9.99
CA GLY A 758 -0.68 19.42 -8.72
C GLY A 758 -0.83 18.42 -7.58
N LEU A 759 -1.92 17.66 -7.56
CA LEU A 759 -2.07 16.55 -6.61
C LEU A 759 -1.02 15.47 -6.82
N ALA A 760 -0.76 15.07 -8.07
CA ALA A 760 0.28 14.10 -8.41
C ALA A 760 1.65 14.57 -7.91
N TRP A 761 1.98 15.84 -8.13
CA TRP A 761 3.21 16.44 -7.62
C TRP A 761 3.30 16.37 -6.09
N VAL A 762 2.22 16.71 -5.38
CA VAL A 762 2.18 16.58 -3.90
C VAL A 762 2.38 15.12 -3.47
N LEU A 763 1.73 14.17 -4.15
CA LEU A 763 1.88 12.75 -3.83
C LEU A 763 3.30 12.24 -4.07
N ILE A 764 3.94 12.65 -5.17
CA ILE A 764 5.27 12.21 -5.57
C ILE A 764 6.38 12.90 -4.78
N GLU A 765 6.34 14.24 -4.64
CA GLU A 765 7.43 15.03 -4.06
C GLU A 765 7.29 15.29 -2.56
N VAL A 766 6.09 15.11 -1.99
CA VAL A 766 5.86 15.40 -0.57
C VAL A 766 5.47 14.15 0.21
N VAL A 767 4.46 13.41 -0.27
CA VAL A 767 3.95 12.22 0.44
C VAL A 767 4.94 11.08 0.34
N ASN A 768 5.40 10.76 -0.88
CA ASN A 768 6.26 9.60 -1.12
C ASN A 768 7.61 9.67 -0.37
N PRO A 769 8.40 10.79 -0.40
CA PRO A 769 9.65 10.86 0.35
C PRO A 769 9.47 10.79 1.88
N ARG A 770 8.35 11.34 2.41
CA ARG A 770 8.06 11.26 3.84
C ARG A 770 7.58 9.88 4.28
N ALA A 771 7.05 9.10 3.34
CA ALA A 771 6.57 7.76 3.58
C ALA A 771 7.66 6.70 3.45
N PHE A 772 8.45 6.78 2.38
CA PHE A 772 9.39 5.72 1.97
C PHE A 772 10.86 6.15 2.02
N GLY A 773 11.14 7.43 2.13
CA GLY A 773 12.51 7.94 2.15
C GLY A 773 13.20 8.04 0.78
N TRP A 774 12.47 7.91 -0.33
CA TRP A 774 13.00 8.03 -1.69
C TRP A 774 12.03 8.79 -2.61
N ARG A 775 12.55 9.34 -3.69
CA ARG A 775 11.82 10.18 -4.65
C ARG A 775 11.52 9.41 -5.91
N LEU A 776 10.34 9.63 -6.47
CA LEU A 776 9.94 9.12 -7.77
C LEU A 776 10.27 10.14 -8.87
N ALA A 777 10.57 9.65 -10.07
CA ALA A 777 10.60 10.51 -11.24
C ALA A 777 9.17 10.87 -11.65
N PHE A 778 8.89 12.18 -11.80
CA PHE A 778 7.57 12.63 -12.23
C PHE A 778 7.39 12.34 -13.72
N GLU A 779 6.40 11.52 -14.05
CA GLU A 779 6.00 11.21 -15.41
C GLU A 779 4.60 11.79 -15.70
N ALA A 780 4.49 12.60 -16.74
CA ALA A 780 3.26 13.34 -17.03
C ALA A 780 2.06 12.46 -17.41
N ALA A 781 2.28 11.22 -17.87
CA ALA A 781 1.26 10.23 -18.22
C ALA A 781 0.02 10.84 -18.94
N PRO A 782 0.17 11.38 -20.16
CA PRO A 782 -0.87 12.19 -20.83
C PRO A 782 -2.17 11.42 -21.09
N LEU A 783 -2.12 10.10 -21.09
CA LEU A 783 -3.31 9.25 -21.29
C LEU A 783 -4.39 9.53 -20.24
N HIS A 784 -4.03 9.78 -18.98
CA HIS A 784 -4.99 10.09 -17.91
C HIS A 784 -5.68 11.45 -18.13
N ALA A 785 -4.95 12.43 -18.66
CA ALA A 785 -5.51 13.72 -19.02
C ALA A 785 -6.49 13.61 -20.21
N VAL A 786 -6.08 12.84 -21.25
CA VAL A 786 -6.91 12.62 -22.45
C VAL A 786 -8.20 11.86 -22.08
N THR A 787 -8.10 10.80 -21.28
CA THR A 787 -9.28 10.05 -20.82
C THR A 787 -10.24 10.92 -20.02
N ALA A 788 -9.75 11.79 -19.15
CA ALA A 788 -10.58 12.72 -18.38
C ALA A 788 -11.27 13.75 -19.29
N LEU A 789 -10.55 14.32 -20.27
CA LEU A 789 -11.09 15.28 -21.25
C LEU A 789 -12.17 14.68 -22.15
N LEU A 790 -12.08 13.38 -22.45
CA LEU A 790 -13.08 12.68 -23.26
C LEU A 790 -14.30 12.24 -22.43
N LEU A 791 -14.06 11.68 -21.25
CA LEU A 791 -15.13 11.13 -20.42
C LEU A 791 -16.00 12.21 -19.77
N ALA A 792 -15.42 13.31 -19.30
CA ALA A 792 -16.18 14.31 -18.56
C ALA A 792 -17.29 14.99 -19.41
N PRO A 793 -17.06 15.43 -20.66
CA PRO A 793 -18.14 15.95 -21.49
C PRO A 793 -19.18 14.90 -21.88
N VAL A 794 -18.76 13.64 -22.09
CA VAL A 794 -19.69 12.54 -22.35
C VAL A 794 -20.60 12.31 -21.14
N CYS A 795 -20.02 12.27 -19.94
CA CYS A 795 -20.76 12.16 -18.69
C CYS A 795 -21.75 13.31 -18.49
N GLY A 796 -21.29 14.54 -18.73
CA GLY A 796 -22.13 15.73 -18.67
C GLY A 796 -23.29 15.71 -19.69
N ALA A 797 -23.01 15.27 -20.90
CA ALA A 797 -24.02 15.11 -21.97
C ALA A 797 -25.09 14.07 -21.62
N LEU A 798 -24.64 12.87 -21.19
CA LEU A 798 -25.56 11.76 -20.82
C LEU A 798 -26.44 12.14 -19.63
N ALA A 799 -25.84 12.74 -18.61
CA ALA A 799 -26.56 13.20 -17.42
C ALA A 799 -27.64 14.24 -17.77
N SER A 800 -27.26 15.21 -18.60
CA SER A 800 -28.17 16.26 -19.06
C SER A 800 -29.27 15.70 -20.00
N TRP A 801 -28.94 14.75 -20.84
CA TRP A 801 -29.92 14.08 -21.71
C TRP A 801 -30.98 13.30 -20.90
N TYR A 802 -30.51 12.57 -19.88
CA TYR A 802 -31.43 11.85 -18.99
C TYR A 802 -32.35 12.81 -18.23
N ALA A 803 -31.81 13.91 -17.71
CA ALA A 803 -32.58 14.95 -17.06
C ALA A 803 -33.60 15.60 -18.03
N ALA A 804 -33.17 15.93 -19.25
CA ALA A 804 -33.99 16.54 -20.26
C ALA A 804 -35.18 15.67 -20.72
N ARG A 805 -35.03 14.34 -20.77
CA ARG A 805 -36.13 13.41 -21.07
C ARG A 805 -37.25 13.43 -20.05
N ARG A 806 -37.01 13.82 -18.80
CA ARG A 806 -37.98 13.87 -17.72
C ARG A 806 -38.55 15.26 -17.48
N VAL A 807 -37.92 16.28 -18.02
CA VAL A 807 -38.27 17.69 -17.79
C VAL A 807 -38.98 18.30 -18.99
N VAL A 808 -38.57 17.96 -20.19
CA VAL A 808 -39.10 18.38 -21.50
C VAL A 808 -39.92 17.26 -22.15
#